data_b410bcf66fc12f351fd48dfb788c0193
#
_entry.id   b410bcf66fc12f351fd48dfb788c0193
#
_cell.length_a   1.000
_cell.length_b   1.000
_cell.length_c   1.000
_cell.angle_alpha   90.00
_cell.angle_beta   90.00
_cell.angle_gamma   90.00
#
_symmetry.space_group_name_H-M   'P 1'
#
loop_
_entity.id
_entity.type
_entity.pdbx_description
1 polymer ?
#
loop_
_entity_poly.entity_id
_entity_poly.type
_entity_poly.pdbx_seq_one_letter_code
_entity_poly.pdbx_strand_id
1 'polypeptide(L)'
;MILTPPEIKKIIGCVLLLILANTAVYFNSLKGAFQFDDLPLIQSHWVEDLDAFDRQVRFSSFENRPVVLWTYALNNTLGKNRVFGFHLFNLTVHIGVTLLIFFLISRTQYLTASRQRQLGKNSNAISEGVEPVSTGRGPAAASGFPLATALLFALHPLNTDSVSYISSRSSLLVTFFYLLALYLFTGLFSRKNKIPKFNLRWVLFIAILISAYMSIASKLIGATLPVLMGIWYLGFIVSTQKPQFAEKIFQLKWGLFLGVFFAGAYIVANSWLYIAKDQGLELYGRMPYFLVQIKVIVFYYLKLFLFPFNLNVDSGLPFSTPASDPLIFLAGLVIIGIFFTVARGRNIWVAVGFIWFFITLAPTSSIIPLNDLAVEHRTYLPMTLGLCMIVGWGARTWRCLMLLVLLPMFALGTATRNNDWISEISLWKDSVQKNPKSTRSHNNLGKAYFEKGDLALATHHLEKSVANISHFIDTQYNIKSAEEFLKRREKITGQKSVNKFSPSESIGLLAELVEPHYNLASVYLDQGRLDDAEKEYLKTLALRPGHFSSRIGLSSVYNRKGLYDQAIASLKLAINLSNSDPGFALARLNLGELYGKTGKIENAVTEWETALKIDPSLLPAYFNLGTAYMVTDKFELAVSAFKHCLKLNSRYEPALFNLAKVYQKQEKWDTSTQQFKSFLEVTGPRPSAYAQIGFNFNRQADWENAQDFLEKSLSLQPNNFNAQISLAETLANLGQMKKARELLQTALKMDLGPAQNEAINKMMVNLTGPQNATP
;
A
#
# COMPACT_ATOMS: atom_id res chain seq x y z
N MET A 1 12.67 -42.39 6.46
CA MET A 1 11.54 -43.11 7.09
C MET A 1 10.94 -44.00 6.02
N ILE A 2 10.99 -45.31 6.17
CA ILE A 2 10.16 -46.20 5.34
C ILE A 2 8.81 -46.21 6.05
N LEU A 3 7.86 -45.40 5.53
CA LEU A 3 6.49 -45.34 6.04
C LEU A 3 5.73 -46.54 5.46
N THR A 4 4.87 -47.14 6.26
CA THR A 4 3.94 -48.17 5.76
C THR A 4 2.86 -47.54 4.89
N PRO A 5 2.27 -48.26 3.92
CA PRO A 5 1.19 -47.72 3.10
C PRO A 5 0.04 -47.05 3.87
N PRO A 6 -0.45 -47.59 5.01
CA PRO A 6 -1.49 -46.94 5.82
C PRO A 6 -1.03 -45.63 6.50
N GLU A 7 0.28 -45.54 6.87
CA GLU A 7 0.84 -44.28 7.42
C GLU A 7 0.94 -43.20 6.36
N ILE A 8 1.31 -43.57 5.14
CA ILE A 8 1.37 -42.65 4.01
C ILE A 8 -0.03 -42.11 3.71
N LYS A 9 -1.05 -42.99 3.63
CA LYS A 9 -2.46 -42.55 3.42
C LYS A 9 -2.92 -41.58 4.49
N LYS A 10 -2.58 -41.86 5.76
CA LYS A 10 -2.94 -40.97 6.87
C LYS A 10 -2.29 -39.59 6.79
N ILE A 11 -1.00 -39.52 6.42
CA ILE A 11 -0.29 -38.25 6.22
C ILE A 11 -0.90 -37.48 5.06
N ILE A 12 -1.17 -38.12 3.94
CA ILE A 12 -1.82 -37.51 2.78
C ILE A 12 -3.18 -36.95 3.19
N GLY A 13 -3.99 -37.73 3.94
CA GLY A 13 -5.29 -37.23 4.45
C GLY A 13 -5.16 -36.00 5.35
N CYS A 14 -4.16 -35.94 6.23
CA CYS A 14 -3.91 -34.75 7.06
C CYS A 14 -3.47 -33.55 6.21
N VAL A 15 -2.59 -33.73 5.22
CA VAL A 15 -2.14 -32.68 4.31
C VAL A 15 -3.30 -32.11 3.50
N LEU A 16 -4.13 -32.97 2.92
CA LEU A 16 -5.30 -32.56 2.17
C LEU A 16 -6.30 -31.80 3.05
N LEU A 17 -6.56 -32.28 4.27
CA LEU A 17 -7.41 -31.58 5.24
C LEU A 17 -6.89 -30.19 5.57
N LEU A 18 -5.58 -30.03 5.80
CA LEU A 18 -4.97 -28.74 6.08
C LEU A 18 -5.08 -27.78 4.89
N ILE A 19 -4.82 -28.25 3.66
CA ILE A 19 -4.98 -27.45 2.45
C ILE A 19 -6.44 -27.02 2.29
N LEU A 20 -7.38 -27.95 2.40
CA LEU A 20 -8.81 -27.64 2.27
C LEU A 20 -9.31 -26.68 3.34
N ALA A 21 -8.90 -26.85 4.60
CA ALA A 21 -9.29 -25.97 5.71
C ALA A 21 -8.81 -24.52 5.47
N ASN A 22 -7.54 -24.33 5.09
CA ASN A 22 -7.02 -23.02 4.77
C ASN A 22 -7.77 -22.39 3.56
N THR A 23 -7.90 -23.16 2.47
CA THR A 23 -8.56 -22.66 1.27
C THR A 23 -10.01 -22.26 1.54
N ALA A 24 -10.74 -23.07 2.32
CA ALA A 24 -12.15 -22.80 2.64
C ALA A 24 -12.33 -21.49 3.41
N VAL A 25 -11.51 -21.25 4.44
CA VAL A 25 -11.69 -20.06 5.30
C VAL A 25 -11.14 -18.77 4.68
N TYR A 26 -10.14 -18.86 3.76
CA TYR A 26 -9.56 -17.70 3.09
C TYR A 26 -10.02 -17.51 1.65
N PHE A 27 -10.96 -18.32 1.15
CA PHE A 27 -11.43 -18.22 -0.23
C PHE A 27 -12.00 -16.84 -0.57
N ASN A 28 -12.72 -16.23 0.37
CA ASN A 28 -13.30 -14.90 0.21
C ASN A 28 -12.23 -13.78 0.18
N SER A 29 -11.07 -13.96 0.82
CA SER A 29 -9.98 -12.98 0.79
C SER A 29 -9.38 -12.79 -0.62
N LEU A 30 -9.54 -13.76 -1.52
CA LEU A 30 -9.08 -13.67 -2.91
C LEU A 30 -9.79 -12.58 -3.72
N LYS A 31 -10.91 -12.07 -3.22
CA LYS A 31 -11.68 -10.95 -3.81
C LYS A 31 -11.36 -9.60 -3.15
N GLY A 32 -10.45 -9.56 -2.18
CA GLY A 32 -10.04 -8.35 -1.48
C GLY A 32 -9.44 -7.31 -2.41
N ALA A 33 -9.52 -6.03 -2.03
CA ALA A 33 -8.86 -4.92 -2.68
C ALA A 33 -7.45 -4.70 -2.10
N PHE A 34 -6.64 -3.88 -2.76
CA PHE A 34 -5.43 -3.33 -2.13
C PHE A 34 -5.82 -2.44 -0.96
N GLN A 35 -5.04 -2.48 0.11
CA GLN A 35 -5.33 -1.78 1.36
C GLN A 35 -4.10 -0.97 1.82
N PHE A 36 -4.30 0.20 2.42
CA PHE A 36 -3.23 1.00 3.03
C PHE A 36 -1.99 1.22 2.15
N ASP A 37 -0.86 0.68 2.62
CA ASP A 37 0.45 0.79 1.98
C ASP A 37 0.60 -0.12 0.75
N ASP A 38 -0.41 -0.93 0.41
CA ASP A 38 -0.32 -1.84 -0.72
C ASP A 38 -0.13 -1.09 -2.04
N LEU A 39 -0.95 -0.07 -2.31
CA LEU A 39 -0.89 0.68 -3.57
C LEU A 39 0.43 1.43 -3.76
N PRO A 40 0.90 2.27 -2.80
CA PRO A 40 2.17 2.96 -2.93
C PRO A 40 3.35 2.01 -3.12
N LEU A 41 3.31 0.86 -2.43
CA LEU A 41 4.38 -0.13 -2.51
C LEU A 41 4.37 -0.88 -3.86
N ILE A 42 3.19 -1.31 -4.31
CA ILE A 42 3.04 -2.11 -5.55
C ILE A 42 3.22 -1.26 -6.80
N GLN A 43 2.84 0.02 -6.74
CA GLN A 43 3.04 0.99 -7.83
C GLN A 43 4.42 1.63 -7.82
N SER A 44 5.26 1.32 -6.82
CA SER A 44 6.62 1.84 -6.80
C SER A 44 7.41 1.29 -7.99
N HIS A 45 8.23 2.14 -8.61
CA HIS A 45 9.10 1.77 -9.74
C HIS A 45 10.07 0.62 -9.42
N TRP A 46 10.24 0.26 -8.14
CA TRP A 46 11.12 -0.84 -7.70
C TRP A 46 10.52 -2.23 -7.89
N VAL A 47 9.21 -2.32 -8.01
CA VAL A 47 8.48 -3.59 -8.12
C VAL A 47 7.57 -3.64 -9.33
N GLU A 48 7.77 -2.75 -10.30
CA GLU A 48 7.03 -2.73 -11.55
C GLU A 48 7.13 -4.07 -12.29
N ASP A 49 8.36 -4.62 -12.37
CA ASP A 49 8.67 -5.95 -12.86
C ASP A 49 10.00 -6.46 -12.28
N LEU A 50 10.41 -7.68 -12.65
CA LEU A 50 11.66 -8.28 -12.19
C LEU A 50 12.90 -7.52 -12.70
N ASP A 51 12.86 -6.96 -13.90
CA ASP A 51 13.98 -6.19 -14.46
C ASP A 51 14.17 -4.86 -13.72
N ALA A 52 13.08 -4.20 -13.34
CA ALA A 52 13.12 -2.99 -12.53
C ALA A 52 13.67 -3.27 -11.13
N PHE A 53 13.25 -4.40 -10.52
CA PHE A 53 13.77 -4.85 -9.23
C PHE A 53 15.28 -5.08 -9.28
N ASP A 54 15.79 -5.83 -10.27
CA ASP A 54 17.21 -6.17 -10.39
C ASP A 54 18.10 -4.93 -10.59
N ARG A 55 17.59 -3.90 -11.26
CA ARG A 55 18.32 -2.64 -11.46
C ARG A 55 18.43 -1.80 -10.18
N GLN A 56 17.48 -1.89 -9.26
CA GLN A 56 17.32 -0.90 -8.19
C GLN A 56 17.44 -1.48 -6.79
N VAL A 57 17.12 -2.74 -6.60
CA VAL A 57 17.11 -3.38 -5.27
C VAL A 57 18.31 -4.30 -5.11
N ARG A 58 19.05 -4.11 -4.02
CA ARG A 58 20.13 -5.03 -3.63
C ARG A 58 19.65 -5.97 -2.53
N PHE A 59 19.87 -7.26 -2.69
CA PHE A 59 19.54 -8.25 -1.67
C PHE A 59 20.29 -8.03 -0.35
N SER A 60 21.39 -7.29 -0.34
CA SER A 60 22.12 -6.89 0.88
C SER A 60 21.44 -5.78 1.70
N SER A 61 20.46 -5.08 1.14
CA SER A 61 19.74 -3.99 1.81
C SER A 61 18.56 -4.56 2.62
N PHE A 62 18.82 -5.10 3.80
CA PHE A 62 17.79 -5.72 4.66
C PHE A 62 16.69 -4.74 5.09
N GLU A 63 16.97 -3.45 5.13
CA GLU A 63 16.03 -2.37 5.43
C GLU A 63 14.86 -2.37 4.43
N ASN A 64 15.13 -2.63 3.17
CA ASN A 64 14.16 -2.64 2.09
C ASN A 64 13.39 -3.98 1.96
N ARG A 65 13.65 -4.97 2.83
CA ARG A 65 13.02 -6.30 2.78
C ARG A 65 13.05 -6.91 1.36
N PRO A 66 14.23 -7.14 0.79
CA PRO A 66 14.38 -7.44 -0.65
C PRO A 66 13.62 -8.69 -1.11
N VAL A 67 13.46 -9.69 -0.24
CA VAL A 67 12.67 -10.91 -0.56
C VAL A 67 11.19 -10.55 -0.75
N VAL A 68 10.64 -9.65 0.05
CA VAL A 68 9.25 -9.20 -0.08
C VAL A 68 9.05 -8.44 -1.38
N LEU A 69 9.93 -7.46 -1.67
CA LEU A 69 9.89 -6.69 -2.91
C LEU A 69 10.03 -7.57 -4.15
N TRP A 70 10.95 -8.56 -4.11
CA TRP A 70 11.09 -9.53 -5.19
C TRP A 70 9.79 -10.30 -5.45
N THR A 71 9.07 -10.71 -4.40
CA THR A 71 7.79 -11.40 -4.57
C THR A 71 6.69 -10.49 -5.12
N TYR A 72 6.74 -9.19 -4.87
CA TYR A 72 5.81 -8.23 -5.49
C TYR A 72 6.14 -8.02 -6.97
N ALA A 73 7.43 -7.82 -7.32
CA ALA A 73 7.86 -7.73 -8.72
C ALA A 73 7.48 -8.99 -9.51
N LEU A 74 7.65 -10.19 -8.90
CA LEU A 74 7.20 -11.44 -9.50
C LEU A 74 5.68 -11.47 -9.73
N ASN A 75 4.87 -11.05 -8.76
CA ASN A 75 3.42 -10.96 -8.93
C ASN A 75 3.03 -9.99 -10.05
N ASN A 76 3.69 -8.84 -10.14
CA ASN A 76 3.43 -7.85 -11.20
C ASN A 76 3.82 -8.38 -12.58
N THR A 77 4.97 -9.02 -12.70
CA THR A 77 5.40 -9.66 -13.95
C THR A 77 4.40 -10.72 -14.43
N LEU A 78 3.88 -11.56 -13.52
CA LEU A 78 2.95 -12.64 -13.86
C LEU A 78 1.50 -12.17 -14.03
N GLY A 79 1.05 -11.19 -13.24
CA GLY A 79 -0.36 -10.83 -13.08
C GLY A 79 -0.75 -9.41 -13.49
N LYS A 80 0.19 -8.53 -13.86
CA LYS A 80 -0.06 -7.12 -14.24
C LYS A 80 -0.97 -6.39 -13.24
N ASN A 81 -0.54 -6.26 -12.00
CA ASN A 81 -1.26 -5.57 -10.90
C ASN A 81 -2.66 -6.14 -10.57
N ARG A 82 -2.96 -7.39 -10.95
CA ARG A 82 -4.22 -8.02 -10.54
C ARG A 82 -4.15 -8.45 -9.08
N VAL A 83 -4.99 -7.88 -8.24
CA VAL A 83 -5.05 -8.11 -6.78
C VAL A 83 -5.13 -9.60 -6.42
N PHE A 84 -5.92 -10.37 -7.18
CA PHE A 84 -6.08 -11.82 -7.00
C PHE A 84 -4.74 -12.58 -6.88
N GLY A 85 -3.75 -12.26 -7.74
CA GLY A 85 -2.45 -12.93 -7.72
C GLY A 85 -1.69 -12.70 -6.41
N PHE A 86 -1.81 -11.52 -5.83
CA PHE A 86 -1.18 -11.17 -4.55
C PHE A 86 -1.80 -11.93 -3.37
N HIS A 87 -3.12 -12.00 -3.31
CA HIS A 87 -3.81 -12.78 -2.27
C HIS A 87 -3.58 -14.28 -2.42
N LEU A 88 -3.58 -14.81 -3.65
CA LEU A 88 -3.29 -16.22 -3.91
C LEU A 88 -1.87 -16.59 -3.45
N PHE A 89 -0.89 -15.72 -3.69
CA PHE A 89 0.48 -15.91 -3.21
C PHE A 89 0.53 -15.96 -1.68
N ASN A 90 -0.10 -14.99 -0.99
CA ASN A 90 -0.16 -14.96 0.46
C ASN A 90 -0.81 -16.22 1.04
N LEU A 91 -1.94 -16.65 0.48
CA LEU A 91 -2.63 -17.88 0.88
C LEU A 91 -1.75 -19.11 0.67
N THR A 92 -1.04 -19.20 -0.46
CA THR A 92 -0.12 -20.30 -0.74
C THR A 92 1.01 -20.39 0.29
N VAL A 93 1.60 -19.24 0.65
CA VAL A 93 2.63 -19.18 1.70
C VAL A 93 2.05 -19.58 3.06
N HIS A 94 0.82 -19.14 3.40
CA HIS A 94 0.15 -19.51 4.65
C HIS A 94 -0.11 -21.02 4.74
N ILE A 95 -0.57 -21.64 3.65
CA ILE A 95 -0.69 -23.09 3.54
C ILE A 95 0.67 -23.76 3.76
N GLY A 96 1.73 -23.25 3.12
CA GLY A 96 3.09 -23.74 3.32
C GLY A 96 3.56 -23.66 4.77
N VAL A 97 3.29 -22.57 5.47
CA VAL A 97 3.57 -22.40 6.91
C VAL A 97 2.80 -23.44 7.73
N THR A 98 1.51 -23.62 7.45
CA THR A 98 0.66 -24.61 8.14
C THR A 98 1.21 -26.05 7.98
N LEU A 99 1.63 -26.41 6.78
CA LEU A 99 2.23 -27.70 6.50
C LEU A 99 3.59 -27.87 7.19
N LEU A 100 4.41 -26.82 7.23
CA LEU A 100 5.70 -26.84 7.93
C LEU A 100 5.51 -27.03 9.44
N ILE A 101 4.51 -26.42 10.06
CA ILE A 101 4.14 -26.66 11.48
C ILE A 101 3.80 -28.14 11.69
N PHE A 102 2.93 -28.69 10.86
CA PHE A 102 2.54 -30.10 10.94
C PHE A 102 3.75 -31.05 10.82
N PHE A 103 4.59 -30.85 9.81
CA PHE A 103 5.75 -31.69 9.58
C PHE A 103 6.84 -31.50 10.64
N LEU A 104 7.10 -30.28 11.10
CA LEU A 104 8.09 -29.97 12.13
C LEU A 104 7.74 -30.68 13.45
N ILE A 105 6.50 -30.53 13.91
CA ILE A 105 6.04 -31.14 15.15
C ILE A 105 6.01 -32.68 15.01
N SER A 106 5.51 -33.23 13.90
CA SER A 106 5.47 -34.65 13.63
C SER A 106 6.87 -35.26 13.64
N ARG A 107 7.83 -34.61 13.01
CA ARG A 107 9.22 -35.02 12.96
C ARG A 107 9.89 -34.98 14.34
N THR A 108 9.66 -33.91 15.08
CA THR A 108 10.21 -33.75 16.44
C THR A 108 9.68 -34.82 17.39
N GLN A 109 8.38 -35.11 17.36
CA GLN A 109 7.79 -36.22 18.14
C GLN A 109 8.40 -37.60 17.76
N TYR A 110 8.61 -37.83 16.46
CA TYR A 110 9.23 -39.06 16.02
C TYR A 110 10.68 -39.21 16.53
N LEU A 111 11.46 -38.11 16.45
CA LEU A 111 12.85 -38.11 16.93
C LEU A 111 12.92 -38.37 18.44
N THR A 112 12.07 -37.77 19.23
CA THR A 112 12.03 -37.97 20.69
C THR A 112 11.56 -39.36 21.06
N ALA A 113 10.49 -39.87 20.45
CA ALA A 113 9.95 -41.19 20.73
C ALA A 113 10.92 -42.35 20.30
N SER A 114 11.58 -42.22 19.13
CA SER A 114 12.51 -43.22 18.63
C SER A 114 13.75 -43.37 19.53
N ARG A 115 14.15 -42.30 20.21
CA ARG A 115 15.27 -42.27 21.14
C ARG A 115 14.94 -42.84 22.51
N GLN A 116 13.76 -42.52 23.05
CA GLN A 116 13.29 -43.12 24.31
C GLN A 116 13.25 -44.68 24.22
N ARG A 117 12.80 -45.23 23.07
CA ARG A 117 12.79 -46.67 22.84
C ARG A 117 14.20 -47.29 22.80
N GLN A 118 15.22 -46.58 22.33
CA GLN A 118 16.61 -47.06 22.29
C GLN A 118 17.26 -47.03 23.68
N LEU A 119 16.96 -45.98 24.49
CA LEU A 119 17.46 -45.88 25.85
C LEU A 119 16.84 -46.95 26.74
N GLY A 120 15.51 -47.26 26.59
CA GLY A 120 14.86 -48.36 27.32
C GLY A 120 15.31 -49.77 26.90
N LYS A 121 15.85 -49.96 25.68
CA LYS A 121 16.43 -51.25 25.26
C LYS A 121 17.88 -51.49 25.76
N ASN A 122 18.61 -50.42 26.06
CA ASN A 122 19.98 -50.49 26.59
C ASN A 122 20.08 -50.52 28.12
N SER A 123 18.97 -50.32 28.83
CA SER A 123 18.89 -50.43 30.27
C SER A 123 18.37 -51.84 30.63
N ASN A 124 19.26 -52.86 30.62
CA ASN A 124 19.06 -54.13 31.32
C ASN A 124 19.16 -53.96 32.86
N ALA A 125 18.84 -52.79 33.37
CA ALA A 125 18.69 -52.49 34.80
C ALA A 125 17.19 -52.40 35.10
N ILE A 126 16.60 -53.53 35.34
CA ILE A 126 15.35 -53.62 36.08
C ILE A 126 15.68 -53.19 37.50
N SER A 127 15.29 -52.03 37.89
CA SER A 127 14.97 -51.66 39.29
C SER A 127 14.03 -50.47 39.31
N GLU A 128 12.85 -50.77 39.82
CA GLU A 128 11.96 -49.96 40.61
C GLU A 128 11.19 -48.80 39.96
N GLY A 129 9.92 -49.05 39.76
CA GLY A 129 8.87 -48.11 40.22
C GLY A 129 8.47 -46.97 39.29
N VAL A 130 8.80 -46.98 37.99
CA VAL A 130 8.18 -46.07 37.05
C VAL A 130 7.28 -46.86 36.10
N GLU A 131 5.99 -46.77 36.29
CA GLU A 131 5.02 -47.35 35.36
C GLU A 131 5.38 -46.95 33.90
N PRO A 132 5.49 -47.91 32.97
CA PRO A 132 5.70 -47.60 31.58
C PRO A 132 4.44 -46.89 31.10
N VAL A 133 4.59 -45.61 30.77
CA VAL A 133 3.56 -44.87 30.01
C VAL A 133 3.16 -45.76 28.84
N SER A 134 1.91 -46.27 28.90
CA SER A 134 1.30 -47.23 27.99
C SER A 134 1.69 -46.98 26.54
N THR A 135 2.69 -47.74 26.03
CA THR A 135 3.18 -47.65 24.64
C THR A 135 2.37 -48.57 23.74
N GLY A 136 1.06 -48.43 23.79
CA GLY A 136 0.18 -49.00 22.79
C GLY A 136 0.04 -47.99 21.64
N ARG A 137 0.60 -48.33 20.50
CA ARG A 137 0.37 -47.82 19.13
C ARG A 137 1.56 -47.14 18.47
N GLY A 138 1.71 -47.43 17.19
CA GLY A 138 2.74 -47.10 16.22
C GLY A 138 3.28 -45.67 16.10
N PRO A 139 4.03 -45.36 15.05
CA PRO A 139 4.85 -44.15 15.00
C PRO A 139 4.07 -42.85 15.17
N ALA A 140 4.74 -41.83 15.67
CA ALA A 140 4.26 -40.53 16.13
C ALA A 140 3.27 -39.75 15.20
N ALA A 141 3.10 -40.18 13.97
CA ALA A 141 2.06 -39.70 13.06
C ALA A 141 0.62 -40.02 13.50
N ALA A 142 0.47 -40.89 14.52
CA ALA A 142 -0.84 -41.25 15.07
C ALA A 142 -1.34 -40.36 16.20
N SER A 143 -0.48 -39.46 16.75
CA SER A 143 -0.95 -38.49 17.74
C SER A 143 -1.67 -37.31 17.02
N GLY A 144 -2.90 -36.99 17.41
CA GLY A 144 -3.63 -35.86 16.83
C GLY A 144 -3.01 -34.49 17.16
N PHE A 145 -1.89 -34.44 17.92
CA PHE A 145 -1.25 -33.19 18.35
C PHE A 145 -0.66 -32.36 17.19
N PRO A 146 0.12 -32.90 16.23
CA PRO A 146 0.60 -32.12 15.11
C PRO A 146 -0.53 -31.53 14.25
N LEU A 147 -1.56 -32.33 13.98
CA LEU A 147 -2.71 -31.91 13.20
C LEU A 147 -3.54 -30.84 13.96
N ALA A 148 -3.79 -31.04 15.25
CA ALA A 148 -4.51 -30.07 16.08
C ALA A 148 -3.79 -28.72 16.13
N THR A 149 -2.46 -28.73 16.32
CA THR A 149 -1.66 -27.49 16.35
C THR A 149 -1.71 -26.79 14.98
N ALA A 150 -1.56 -27.54 13.90
CA ALA A 150 -1.60 -26.97 12.55
C ALA A 150 -3.00 -26.41 12.19
N LEU A 151 -4.08 -27.09 12.59
CA LEU A 151 -5.46 -26.61 12.41
C LEU A 151 -5.76 -25.36 13.24
N LEU A 152 -5.33 -25.33 14.50
CA LEU A 152 -5.47 -24.13 15.34
C LEU A 152 -4.76 -22.92 14.70
N PHE A 153 -3.56 -23.14 14.17
CA PHE A 153 -2.86 -22.09 13.44
C PHE A 153 -3.60 -21.67 12.16
N ALA A 154 -4.01 -22.65 11.34
CA ALA A 154 -4.65 -22.41 10.05
C ALA A 154 -5.95 -21.61 10.16
N LEU A 155 -6.75 -21.89 11.19
CA LEU A 155 -8.11 -21.38 11.33
C LEU A 155 -8.24 -20.20 12.29
N HIS A 156 -7.13 -19.75 12.89
CA HIS A 156 -7.18 -18.70 13.92
C HIS A 156 -7.43 -17.31 13.31
N PRO A 157 -8.45 -16.56 13.77
CA PRO A 157 -8.79 -15.25 13.21
C PRO A 157 -7.68 -14.18 13.26
N LEU A 158 -6.74 -14.26 14.20
CA LEU A 158 -5.57 -13.37 14.26
C LEU A 158 -4.68 -13.43 13.02
N ASN A 159 -4.75 -14.52 12.24
CA ASN A 159 -3.96 -14.65 11.03
C ASN A 159 -4.52 -13.85 9.85
N THR A 160 -5.77 -13.35 9.94
CA THR A 160 -6.42 -12.62 8.83
C THR A 160 -5.65 -11.37 8.43
N ASP A 161 -5.17 -10.57 9.38
CA ASP A 161 -4.30 -9.41 9.10
C ASP A 161 -3.04 -9.81 8.32
N SER A 162 -2.41 -10.94 8.67
CA SER A 162 -1.19 -11.39 7.97
C SER A 162 -1.46 -11.98 6.59
N VAL A 163 -2.61 -12.62 6.35
CA VAL A 163 -2.93 -13.31 5.10
C VAL A 163 -3.66 -12.40 4.12
N SER A 164 -4.67 -11.64 4.60
CA SER A 164 -5.54 -10.81 3.77
C SER A 164 -4.94 -9.44 3.47
N TYR A 165 -4.10 -8.88 4.36
CA TYR A 165 -3.35 -7.67 4.09
C TYR A 165 -2.07 -7.98 3.29
N ILE A 166 -1.97 -7.46 2.06
CA ILE A 166 -0.89 -7.82 1.13
C ILE A 166 0.47 -7.38 1.66
N SER A 167 0.58 -6.17 2.21
CA SER A 167 1.83 -5.64 2.78
C SER A 167 2.33 -6.41 4.02
N SER A 168 1.45 -7.15 4.69
CA SER A 168 1.81 -8.08 5.77
C SER A 168 2.54 -9.35 5.27
N ARG A 169 2.74 -9.53 3.95
CA ARG A 169 3.51 -10.63 3.33
C ARG A 169 4.86 -10.86 4.00
N SER A 170 5.50 -9.81 4.49
CA SER A 170 6.74 -9.93 5.25
C SER A 170 6.63 -10.86 6.46
N SER A 171 5.48 -10.89 7.14
CA SER A 171 5.20 -11.77 8.29
C SER A 171 4.99 -13.23 7.85
N LEU A 172 4.38 -13.44 6.69
CA LEU A 172 4.22 -14.77 6.08
C LEU A 172 5.57 -15.36 5.67
N LEU A 173 6.35 -14.61 4.89
CA LEU A 173 7.62 -15.06 4.33
C LEU A 173 8.68 -15.32 5.42
N VAL A 174 8.80 -14.41 6.40
CA VAL A 174 9.72 -14.66 7.51
C VAL A 174 9.37 -15.95 8.23
N THR A 175 8.07 -16.18 8.51
CA THR A 175 7.62 -17.40 9.20
C THR A 175 7.86 -18.65 8.38
N PHE A 176 7.58 -18.61 7.08
CA PHE A 176 7.82 -19.73 6.17
C PHE A 176 9.30 -20.14 6.15
N PHE A 177 10.20 -19.21 5.88
CA PHE A 177 11.63 -19.49 5.82
C PHE A 177 12.22 -19.85 7.19
N TYR A 178 11.70 -19.26 8.25
CA TYR A 178 12.07 -19.57 9.62
C TYR A 178 11.77 -21.03 9.98
N LEU A 179 10.55 -21.46 9.71
CA LEU A 179 10.12 -22.84 9.97
C LEU A 179 10.79 -23.84 9.01
N LEU A 180 11.03 -23.45 7.76
CA LEU A 180 11.75 -24.27 6.80
C LEU A 180 13.18 -24.52 7.28
N ALA A 181 13.89 -23.47 7.71
CA ALA A 181 15.23 -23.61 8.25
C ALA A 181 15.26 -24.54 9.48
N LEU A 182 14.31 -24.36 10.41
CA LEU A 182 14.19 -25.19 11.60
C LEU A 182 13.82 -26.65 11.26
N TYR A 183 12.93 -26.88 10.30
CA TYR A 183 12.58 -28.21 9.80
C TYR A 183 13.79 -28.92 9.17
N LEU A 184 14.54 -28.21 8.31
CA LEU A 184 15.78 -28.72 7.71
C LEU A 184 16.83 -29.02 8.79
N PHE A 185 16.97 -28.16 9.79
CA PHE A 185 17.86 -28.33 10.92
C PHE A 185 17.55 -29.62 11.70
N THR A 186 16.29 -29.93 12.00
CA THR A 186 15.91 -31.18 12.63
C THR A 186 16.29 -32.39 11.77
N GLY A 187 16.44 -32.21 10.45
CA GLY A 187 16.87 -33.19 9.49
C GLY A 187 18.29 -33.73 9.71
N LEU A 188 19.18 -32.85 10.16
CA LEU A 188 20.58 -33.23 10.42
C LEU A 188 20.72 -34.31 11.53
N PHE A 189 19.70 -34.47 12.36
CA PHE A 189 19.70 -35.37 13.53
C PHE A 189 18.92 -36.67 13.30
N SER A 190 18.40 -36.92 12.10
CA SER A 190 17.68 -38.16 11.77
C SER A 190 18.66 -39.34 11.59
N ARG A 191 18.60 -40.31 12.49
CA ARG A 191 19.55 -41.45 12.54
C ARG A 191 19.39 -42.50 11.43
N LYS A 192 18.27 -42.59 10.76
CA LYS A 192 18.02 -43.64 9.73
C LYS A 192 18.67 -43.38 8.39
N ASN A 193 19.23 -42.21 8.20
CA ASN A 193 20.07 -42.00 7.05
C ASN A 193 21.48 -42.61 7.35
N LYS A 194 21.67 -43.86 6.99
CA LYS A 194 22.92 -44.28 6.39
C LYS A 194 23.05 -43.43 5.11
N ILE A 195 23.24 -42.14 5.31
CA ILE A 195 23.54 -41.24 4.21
C ILE A 195 24.99 -41.54 3.90
N PRO A 196 25.27 -42.28 2.83
CA PRO A 196 26.61 -42.76 2.57
C PRO A 196 27.52 -41.68 2.05
N LYS A 197 27.13 -40.42 2.00
CA LYS A 197 27.97 -39.42 1.34
C LYS A 197 27.92 -38.10 2.09
N PHE A 198 29.09 -37.58 2.38
CA PHE A 198 29.46 -36.25 2.83
C PHE A 198 28.62 -35.12 2.17
N ASN A 199 28.24 -35.28 0.90
CA ASN A 199 27.55 -34.29 0.07
C ASN A 199 26.13 -33.88 0.56
N LEU A 200 25.30 -34.83 1.05
CA LEU A 200 23.90 -34.48 1.42
C LEU A 200 23.81 -33.67 2.73
N ARG A 201 24.74 -33.83 3.66
CA ARG A 201 24.78 -33.00 4.88
C ARG A 201 25.18 -31.58 4.57
N TRP A 202 26.09 -31.36 3.62
CA TRP A 202 26.45 -30.05 3.15
C TRP A 202 25.30 -29.38 2.40
N VAL A 203 24.56 -30.09 1.56
CA VAL A 203 23.35 -29.57 0.89
C VAL A 203 22.31 -29.13 1.90
N LEU A 204 22.04 -29.94 2.93
CA LEU A 204 21.12 -29.55 4.00
C LEU A 204 21.63 -28.32 4.77
N PHE A 205 22.92 -28.26 5.05
CA PHE A 205 23.52 -27.13 5.74
C PHE A 205 23.40 -25.84 4.93
N ILE A 206 23.72 -25.88 3.64
CA ILE A 206 23.55 -24.72 2.73
C ILE A 206 22.08 -24.31 2.64
N ALA A 207 21.14 -25.27 2.52
CA ALA A 207 19.72 -25.00 2.48
C ALA A 207 19.22 -24.32 3.78
N ILE A 208 19.77 -24.70 4.95
CA ILE A 208 19.48 -24.03 6.22
C ILE A 208 19.99 -22.58 6.19
N LEU A 209 21.21 -22.35 5.72
CA LEU A 209 21.78 -20.98 5.64
C LEU A 209 20.99 -20.10 4.68
N ILE A 210 20.62 -20.62 3.51
CA ILE A 210 19.78 -19.90 2.54
C ILE A 210 18.43 -19.56 3.17
N SER A 211 17.77 -20.53 3.81
CA SER A 211 16.48 -20.29 4.45
C SER A 211 16.57 -19.29 5.60
N ALA A 212 17.63 -19.33 6.40
CA ALA A 212 17.88 -18.36 7.47
C ALA A 212 18.12 -16.96 6.91
N TYR A 213 18.91 -16.84 5.84
CA TYR A 213 19.12 -15.59 5.13
C TYR A 213 17.80 -15.02 4.57
N MET A 214 17.01 -15.83 3.85
CA MET A 214 15.72 -15.44 3.29
C MET A 214 14.73 -15.00 4.39
N SER A 215 14.80 -15.64 5.57
CA SER A 215 13.99 -15.22 6.73
C SER A 215 14.35 -13.81 7.18
N ILE A 216 15.64 -13.49 7.39
CA ILE A 216 16.11 -12.15 7.79
C ILE A 216 15.81 -11.11 6.71
N ALA A 217 16.06 -11.45 5.44
CA ALA A 217 15.80 -10.58 4.29
C ALA A 217 14.29 -10.34 4.02
N SER A 218 13.41 -11.12 4.63
CA SER A 218 11.96 -10.87 4.63
C SER A 218 11.52 -9.94 5.75
N LYS A 219 12.05 -10.15 6.97
CA LYS A 219 11.77 -9.30 8.15
C LYS A 219 12.82 -9.56 9.24
N LEU A 220 13.28 -8.50 9.92
CA LEU A 220 14.37 -8.57 10.89
C LEU A 220 14.11 -9.53 12.07
N ILE A 221 12.86 -9.85 12.38
CA ILE A 221 12.52 -10.87 13.40
C ILE A 221 13.15 -12.24 13.08
N GLY A 222 13.47 -12.52 11.81
CA GLY A 222 14.19 -13.73 11.38
C GLY A 222 15.54 -13.94 12.06
N ALA A 223 16.18 -12.89 12.55
CA ALA A 223 17.45 -12.96 13.27
C ALA A 223 17.36 -13.67 14.64
N THR A 224 16.17 -13.89 15.16
CA THR A 224 15.97 -14.71 16.38
C THR A 224 16.10 -16.21 16.13
N LEU A 225 16.08 -16.64 14.85
CA LEU A 225 16.13 -18.04 14.45
C LEU A 225 17.29 -18.86 15.07
N PRO A 226 18.56 -18.37 15.08
CA PRO A 226 19.64 -19.13 15.67
C PRO A 226 19.42 -19.46 17.15
N VAL A 227 18.88 -18.52 17.91
CA VAL A 227 18.58 -18.74 19.34
C VAL A 227 17.54 -19.86 19.51
N LEU A 228 16.46 -19.80 18.72
CA LEU A 228 15.41 -20.81 18.79
C LEU A 228 15.85 -22.17 18.22
N MET A 229 16.75 -22.23 17.25
CA MET A 229 17.41 -23.48 16.84
C MET A 229 18.18 -24.10 18.00
N GLY A 230 18.92 -23.29 18.77
CA GLY A 230 19.63 -23.74 19.97
C GLY A 230 18.68 -24.30 21.04
N ILE A 231 17.60 -23.57 21.34
CA ILE A 231 16.58 -24.00 22.31
C ILE A 231 15.88 -25.27 21.86
N TRP A 232 15.51 -25.37 20.59
CA TRP A 232 14.92 -26.58 20.02
C TRP A 232 15.86 -27.78 20.10
N TYR A 233 17.14 -27.55 19.83
CA TYR A 233 18.19 -28.55 19.94
C TYR A 233 18.34 -29.04 21.38
N LEU A 234 18.48 -28.15 22.35
CA LEU A 234 18.58 -28.49 23.76
C LEU A 234 17.32 -29.21 24.28
N GLY A 235 16.16 -28.70 23.98
CA GLY A 235 14.88 -29.22 24.47
C GLY A 235 14.53 -30.61 23.90
N PHE A 236 14.65 -30.78 22.60
CA PHE A 236 14.12 -31.97 21.93
C PHE A 236 15.21 -32.94 21.43
N ILE A 237 16.44 -32.47 21.26
CA ILE A 237 17.49 -33.25 20.63
C ILE A 237 18.55 -33.72 21.66
N VAL A 238 19.07 -32.80 22.49
CA VAL A 238 20.10 -33.12 23.50
C VAL A 238 19.51 -33.93 24.67
N SER A 239 18.35 -33.52 25.17
CA SER A 239 17.69 -34.19 26.32
C SER A 239 17.52 -35.74 26.12
N THR A 240 17.81 -36.21 24.92
CA THR A 240 17.69 -37.61 24.51
C THR A 240 19.04 -38.29 24.10
N GLN A 241 20.22 -37.62 24.31
CA GLN A 241 21.55 -38.17 23.91
C GLN A 241 22.43 -38.52 25.12
N LYS A 242 23.39 -39.50 24.90
CA LYS A 242 24.50 -39.72 25.85
C LYS A 242 25.48 -38.54 25.80
N PRO A 243 26.00 -38.08 26.97
CA PRO A 243 26.78 -36.82 27.06
C PRO A 243 27.99 -36.71 26.15
N GLN A 244 28.77 -37.81 25.99
CA GLN A 244 30.05 -37.76 25.30
C GLN A 244 30.01 -37.50 23.78
N PHE A 245 28.92 -37.82 23.08
CA PHE A 245 28.79 -37.56 21.64
C PHE A 245 28.25 -36.13 21.37
N ALA A 246 27.51 -35.58 22.32
CA ALA A 246 26.99 -34.21 22.27
C ALA A 246 28.12 -33.17 22.32
N GLU A 247 29.15 -33.45 23.08
CA GLU A 247 30.23 -32.49 23.38
C GLU A 247 31.13 -32.18 22.17
N LYS A 248 31.55 -33.18 21.40
CA LYS A 248 32.40 -32.99 20.19
C LYS A 248 31.67 -32.35 19.02
N ILE A 249 30.38 -32.68 18.80
CA ILE A 249 29.57 -32.06 17.77
C ILE A 249 29.16 -30.62 18.20
N PHE A 250 29.03 -30.42 19.49
CA PHE A 250 28.74 -29.14 20.12
C PHE A 250 29.84 -28.12 19.83
N GLN A 251 31.11 -28.45 20.08
CA GLN A 251 32.21 -27.49 20.00
C GLN A 251 32.48 -26.95 18.57
N LEU A 252 32.48 -27.78 17.54
CA LEU A 252 32.81 -27.35 16.17
C LEU A 252 31.66 -26.68 15.45
N LYS A 253 30.41 -27.08 15.72
CA LYS A 253 29.22 -26.52 15.08
C LYS A 253 28.68 -25.28 15.82
N TRP A 254 28.97 -25.17 17.10
CA TRP A 254 28.63 -23.94 17.87
C TRP A 254 29.52 -22.77 17.51
N GLY A 255 30.76 -22.95 17.14
CA GLY A 255 31.60 -21.87 16.63
C GLY A 255 31.02 -21.23 15.36
N LEU A 256 30.56 -22.06 14.41
CA LEU A 256 29.92 -21.57 13.19
C LEU A 256 28.52 -20.99 13.46
N PHE A 257 27.77 -21.61 14.38
CA PHE A 257 26.45 -21.15 14.82
C PHE A 257 26.54 -19.83 15.57
N LEU A 258 27.48 -19.67 16.48
CA LEU A 258 27.76 -18.41 17.15
C LEU A 258 28.25 -17.34 16.17
N GLY A 259 29.06 -17.69 15.17
CA GLY A 259 29.48 -16.77 14.13
C GLY A 259 28.29 -16.22 13.32
N VAL A 260 27.36 -17.08 12.89
CA VAL A 260 26.11 -16.67 12.22
C VAL A 260 25.19 -15.90 13.16
N PHE A 261 25.15 -16.29 14.45
CA PHE A 261 24.39 -15.56 15.48
C PHE A 261 24.94 -14.16 15.71
N PHE A 262 26.25 -14.01 15.90
CA PHE A 262 26.87 -12.71 16.11
C PHE A 262 26.82 -11.83 14.84
N ALA A 263 26.98 -12.41 13.65
CA ALA A 263 26.78 -11.68 12.39
C ALA A 263 25.32 -11.23 12.22
N GLY A 264 24.38 -12.11 12.53
CA GLY A 264 22.94 -11.76 12.54
C GLY A 264 22.61 -10.72 13.60
N ALA A 265 23.14 -10.86 14.82
CA ALA A 265 22.96 -9.89 15.89
C ALA A 265 23.59 -8.53 15.55
N TYR A 266 24.76 -8.52 14.90
CA TYR A 266 25.42 -7.30 14.42
C TYR A 266 24.58 -6.59 13.33
N ILE A 267 24.10 -7.33 12.33
CA ILE A 267 23.22 -6.79 11.27
C ILE A 267 21.95 -6.21 11.90
N VAL A 268 21.33 -6.95 12.82
CA VAL A 268 20.13 -6.51 13.53
C VAL A 268 20.42 -5.27 14.36
N ALA A 269 21.50 -5.27 15.15
CA ALA A 269 21.84 -4.12 15.98
C ALA A 269 22.07 -2.86 15.15
N ASN A 270 22.76 -2.96 14.01
CA ASN A 270 22.99 -1.81 13.14
C ASN A 270 21.70 -1.35 12.43
N SER A 271 20.92 -2.27 11.87
CA SER A 271 19.63 -1.91 11.25
C SER A 271 18.64 -1.37 12.28
N TRP A 272 18.70 -1.86 13.51
CA TRP A 272 17.86 -1.40 14.62
C TRP A 272 18.27 -0.04 15.18
N LEU A 273 19.56 0.24 15.25
CA LEU A 273 20.05 1.57 15.61
C LEU A 273 19.63 2.60 14.57
N TYR A 274 19.58 2.22 13.28
CA TYR A 274 19.08 3.07 12.21
C TYR A 274 17.57 3.32 12.34
N ILE A 275 16.77 2.27 12.47
CA ILE A 275 15.30 2.36 12.67
C ILE A 275 14.98 3.13 13.95
N ALA A 276 15.74 2.93 15.02
CA ALA A 276 15.53 3.59 16.28
C ALA A 276 15.83 5.10 16.25
N LYS A 277 16.79 5.53 15.43
CA LYS A 277 17.05 6.98 15.20
C LYS A 277 15.90 7.65 14.46
N ASP A 278 15.16 6.90 13.66
CA ASP A 278 14.17 7.42 12.73
C ASP A 278 12.74 7.43 13.28
N GLN A 279 12.43 6.67 14.34
CA GLN A 279 11.05 6.41 14.77
C GLN A 279 10.63 7.10 16.10
N GLY A 280 11.18 8.26 16.42
CA GLY A 280 10.68 9.05 17.57
C GLY A 280 10.97 8.43 18.94
N LEU A 281 12.13 7.80 19.11
CA LEU A 281 12.67 7.27 20.37
C LEU A 281 12.58 8.25 21.55
N GLU A 282 12.46 9.53 21.23
CA GLU A 282 12.47 10.63 22.20
C GLU A 282 11.09 10.89 22.82
N LEU A 283 10.00 10.44 22.17
CA LEU A 283 8.63 10.73 22.62
C LEU A 283 8.19 9.89 23.83
N TYR A 284 8.50 8.60 23.81
CA TYR A 284 8.02 7.67 24.84
C TYR A 284 9.04 7.34 25.93
N GLY A 285 10.33 7.41 25.62
CA GLY A 285 11.36 6.81 26.45
C GLY A 285 11.31 5.27 26.41
N ARG A 286 12.47 4.62 26.51
CA ARG A 286 12.57 3.14 26.36
C ARG A 286 11.86 2.38 27.46
N MET A 287 12.04 2.80 28.71
CA MET A 287 11.50 2.08 29.87
C MET A 287 9.97 2.22 29.99
N PRO A 288 9.37 3.41 29.85
CA PRO A 288 7.91 3.55 29.80
C PRO A 288 7.29 2.72 28.67
N TYR A 289 7.88 2.71 27.48
CA TYR A 289 7.41 1.90 26.38
C TYR A 289 7.44 0.40 26.71
N PHE A 290 8.56 -0.11 27.25
CA PHE A 290 8.68 -1.50 27.68
C PHE A 290 7.60 -1.90 28.69
N LEU A 291 7.34 -1.06 29.67
CA LEU A 291 6.33 -1.34 30.69
C LEU A 291 4.92 -1.38 30.09
N VAL A 292 4.60 -0.51 29.14
CA VAL A 292 3.36 -0.57 28.38
C VAL A 292 3.25 -1.85 27.54
N GLN A 293 4.37 -2.31 26.94
CA GLN A 293 4.39 -3.56 26.18
C GLN A 293 4.08 -4.77 27.06
N ILE A 294 4.44 -4.79 28.33
CA ILE A 294 4.03 -5.85 29.28
C ILE A 294 2.50 -5.93 29.36
N LYS A 295 1.80 -4.81 29.46
CA LYS A 295 0.33 -4.73 29.42
C LYS A 295 -0.23 -5.19 28.09
N VAL A 296 0.35 -4.74 26.97
CA VAL A 296 -0.06 -5.12 25.60
C VAL A 296 0.04 -6.63 25.41
N ILE A 297 1.11 -7.25 25.86
CA ILE A 297 1.31 -8.71 25.73
C ILE A 297 0.18 -9.47 26.42
N VAL A 298 -0.18 -9.09 27.64
CA VAL A 298 -1.17 -9.82 28.44
C VAL A 298 -2.61 -9.47 28.03
N PHE A 299 -2.96 -8.19 28.04
CA PHE A 299 -4.35 -7.75 27.91
C PHE A 299 -4.78 -7.48 26.46
N TYR A 300 -3.84 -7.50 25.49
CA TYR A 300 -4.20 -7.43 24.10
C TYR A 300 -3.84 -8.73 23.37
N TYR A 301 -2.59 -9.11 23.25
CA TYR A 301 -2.20 -10.26 22.43
C TYR A 301 -2.67 -11.60 23.00
N LEU A 302 -2.44 -11.89 24.30
CA LEU A 302 -2.92 -13.14 24.90
C LEU A 302 -4.45 -13.19 24.97
N LYS A 303 -5.11 -12.07 25.24
CA LYS A 303 -6.58 -11.98 25.18
C LYS A 303 -7.10 -12.31 23.77
N LEU A 304 -6.55 -11.71 22.73
CA LEU A 304 -6.99 -11.96 21.35
C LEU A 304 -6.71 -13.38 20.87
N PHE A 305 -5.66 -14.00 21.39
CA PHE A 305 -5.40 -15.40 21.11
C PHE A 305 -6.44 -16.34 21.74
N LEU A 306 -6.82 -16.08 22.97
CA LEU A 306 -7.83 -16.91 23.66
C LEU A 306 -9.25 -16.57 23.20
N PHE A 307 -9.52 -15.31 22.95
CA PHE A 307 -10.81 -14.75 22.60
C PHE A 307 -10.65 -13.79 21.40
N PRO A 308 -10.58 -14.30 20.16
CA PRO A 308 -10.34 -13.49 18.97
C PRO A 308 -11.58 -12.69 18.53
N PHE A 309 -12.20 -12.01 19.50
CA PHE A 309 -13.30 -11.09 19.27
C PHE A 309 -12.79 -9.65 19.26
N ASN A 310 -13.47 -8.78 18.52
CA ASN A 310 -13.09 -7.37 18.37
C ASN A 310 -11.68 -7.17 17.79
N LEU A 311 -11.27 -8.02 16.85
CA LEU A 311 -10.07 -7.78 16.05
C LEU A 311 -10.22 -6.45 15.32
N ASN A 312 -9.21 -5.58 15.46
CA ASN A 312 -9.27 -4.24 14.88
C ASN A 312 -7.91 -3.86 14.27
N VAL A 313 -7.94 -3.37 13.05
CA VAL A 313 -6.75 -2.89 12.34
C VAL A 313 -6.07 -1.71 13.05
N ASP A 314 -6.86 -0.91 13.76
CA ASP A 314 -6.38 0.14 14.65
C ASP A 314 -6.71 -0.22 16.10
N SER A 315 -5.68 -0.64 16.86
CA SER A 315 -5.86 -1.12 18.23
C SER A 315 -6.42 -0.05 19.19
N GLY A 316 -6.19 1.22 18.90
CA GLY A 316 -6.64 2.35 19.73
C GLY A 316 -6.15 2.31 21.18
N LEU A 317 -5.08 1.54 21.45
CA LEU A 317 -4.56 1.39 22.80
C LEU A 317 -3.91 2.69 23.30
N PRO A 318 -4.33 3.23 24.44
CA PRO A 318 -3.73 4.42 25.00
C PRO A 318 -2.33 4.12 25.53
N PHE A 319 -1.40 5.06 25.33
CA PHE A 319 -0.12 5.04 26.02
C PHE A 319 -0.37 5.48 27.49
N SER A 320 -0.12 4.59 28.42
CA SER A 320 -0.27 4.86 29.85
C SER A 320 1.08 4.80 30.54
N THR A 321 1.29 5.68 31.53
CA THR A 321 2.48 5.60 32.38
C THR A 321 2.31 4.55 33.48
N PRO A 322 3.37 3.90 33.95
CA PRO A 322 3.28 2.89 35.02
C PRO A 322 2.65 3.43 36.30
N ALA A 323 2.83 4.71 36.57
CA ALA A 323 2.25 5.37 37.75
C ALA A 323 0.72 5.56 37.67
N SER A 324 0.17 5.60 36.46
CA SER A 324 -1.25 5.87 36.21
C SER A 324 -2.06 4.61 35.84
N ASP A 325 -1.40 3.47 35.59
CA ASP A 325 -2.08 2.27 35.08
C ASP A 325 -1.72 0.99 35.87
N PRO A 326 -2.57 0.61 36.85
CA PRO A 326 -2.35 -0.59 37.68
C PRO A 326 -2.35 -1.90 36.85
N LEU A 327 -2.91 -1.89 35.63
CA LEU A 327 -2.92 -3.07 34.75
C LEU A 327 -1.50 -3.45 34.29
N ILE A 328 -0.57 -2.51 34.25
CA ILE A 328 0.85 -2.81 33.95
C ILE A 328 1.44 -3.71 35.04
N PHE A 329 1.21 -3.39 36.30
CA PHE A 329 1.67 -4.20 37.43
C PHE A 329 1.01 -5.58 37.43
N LEU A 330 -0.32 -5.63 37.23
CA LEU A 330 -1.06 -6.89 37.15
C LEU A 330 -0.57 -7.77 35.99
N ALA A 331 -0.27 -7.17 34.84
CA ALA A 331 0.30 -7.89 33.70
C ALA A 331 1.68 -8.49 34.03
N GLY A 332 2.52 -7.75 34.73
CA GLY A 332 3.81 -8.26 35.24
C GLY A 332 3.64 -9.47 36.15
N LEU A 333 2.71 -9.42 37.10
CA LEU A 333 2.39 -10.56 38.00
C LEU A 333 1.88 -11.78 37.19
N VAL A 334 1.04 -11.56 36.19
CA VAL A 334 0.55 -12.64 35.31
C VAL A 334 1.72 -13.30 34.56
N ILE A 335 2.63 -12.53 33.98
CA ILE A 335 3.80 -13.08 33.27
C ILE A 335 4.71 -13.86 34.23
N ILE A 336 4.97 -13.33 35.42
CA ILE A 336 5.76 -14.03 36.46
C ILE A 336 5.06 -15.34 36.86
N GLY A 337 3.75 -15.31 37.06
CA GLY A 337 2.95 -16.50 37.40
C GLY A 337 3.02 -17.57 36.30
N ILE A 338 2.90 -17.18 35.03
CA ILE A 338 3.04 -18.10 33.89
C ILE A 338 4.46 -18.66 33.84
N PHE A 339 5.48 -17.81 33.98
CA PHE A 339 6.88 -18.27 34.00
C PHE A 339 7.14 -19.30 35.11
N PHE A 340 6.62 -19.06 36.30
CA PHE A 340 6.77 -19.95 37.43
C PHE A 340 6.06 -21.30 37.23
N THR A 341 4.85 -21.29 36.65
CA THR A 341 4.14 -22.54 36.31
C THR A 341 4.83 -23.35 35.21
N VAL A 342 5.39 -22.65 34.20
CA VAL A 342 6.16 -23.27 33.13
C VAL A 342 7.47 -23.86 33.66
N ALA A 343 8.18 -23.14 34.54
CA ALA A 343 9.43 -23.58 35.14
C ALA A 343 9.26 -24.82 36.04
N ARG A 344 8.14 -24.91 36.76
CA ARG A 344 7.78 -26.09 37.55
C ARG A 344 7.22 -27.23 36.74
N GLY A 345 6.65 -26.94 35.56
CA GLY A 345 6.08 -27.92 34.66
C GLY A 345 7.16 -28.81 33.98
N ARG A 346 6.90 -30.14 33.93
CA ARG A 346 7.83 -31.08 33.25
C ARG A 346 7.57 -31.18 31.75
N ASN A 347 6.67 -30.37 31.19
CA ASN A 347 6.26 -30.49 29.79
C ASN A 347 7.13 -29.61 28.89
N ILE A 348 8.06 -30.24 28.16
CA ILE A 348 8.99 -29.55 27.28
C ILE A 348 8.32 -28.77 26.12
N TRP A 349 7.17 -29.23 25.62
CA TRP A 349 6.43 -28.55 24.56
C TRP A 349 5.87 -27.22 25.03
N VAL A 350 5.36 -27.16 26.26
CA VAL A 350 4.87 -25.94 26.88
C VAL A 350 6.02 -24.97 27.12
N ALA A 351 7.14 -25.46 27.66
CA ALA A 351 8.31 -24.63 27.92
C ALA A 351 8.89 -24.02 26.63
N VAL A 352 9.08 -24.83 25.60
CA VAL A 352 9.57 -24.34 24.29
C VAL A 352 8.59 -23.41 23.62
N GLY A 353 7.28 -23.69 23.68
CA GLY A 353 6.25 -22.80 23.13
C GLY A 353 6.21 -21.42 23.81
N PHE A 354 6.36 -21.40 25.14
CA PHE A 354 6.44 -20.16 25.94
C PHE A 354 7.69 -19.35 25.58
N ILE A 355 8.87 -19.98 25.55
CA ILE A 355 10.12 -19.33 25.17
C ILE A 355 10.05 -18.83 23.71
N TRP A 356 9.49 -19.63 22.81
CA TRP A 356 9.24 -19.25 21.43
C TRP A 356 8.45 -17.93 21.32
N PHE A 357 7.35 -17.85 22.05
CA PHE A 357 6.49 -16.67 22.06
C PHE A 357 7.26 -15.40 22.42
N PHE A 358 8.00 -15.42 23.55
CA PHE A 358 8.71 -14.23 24.01
C PHE A 358 9.91 -13.87 23.14
N ILE A 359 10.70 -14.83 22.68
CA ILE A 359 11.89 -14.54 21.85
C ILE A 359 11.47 -13.98 20.50
N THR A 360 10.43 -14.52 19.87
CA THR A 360 9.98 -14.03 18.55
C THR A 360 9.20 -12.73 18.64
N LEU A 361 8.57 -12.43 19.79
CA LEU A 361 7.86 -11.17 20.01
C LEU A 361 8.81 -10.04 20.43
N ALA A 362 9.92 -10.35 21.15
CA ALA A 362 10.84 -9.39 21.70
C ALA A 362 11.33 -8.33 20.72
N PRO A 363 11.65 -8.64 19.45
CA PRO A 363 12.06 -7.62 18.49
C PRO A 363 11.05 -6.49 18.24
N THR A 364 9.78 -6.74 18.39
CA THR A 364 8.71 -5.79 18.06
C THR A 364 7.94 -5.28 19.27
N SER A 365 8.11 -5.90 20.44
CA SER A 365 7.36 -5.60 21.65
C SER A 365 8.26 -5.70 22.89
N SER A 366 9.31 -4.87 22.93
CA SER A 366 10.24 -4.82 24.05
C SER A 366 10.64 -3.36 24.38
N ILE A 367 11.94 -3.04 24.34
CA ILE A 367 12.50 -1.74 24.73
C ILE A 367 12.64 -0.75 23.56
N ILE A 368 12.34 -1.18 22.33
CA ILE A 368 12.43 -0.31 21.15
C ILE A 368 11.06 0.21 20.82
N PRO A 369 10.83 1.53 20.97
CA PRO A 369 9.57 2.14 20.63
C PRO A 369 9.28 2.01 19.13
N LEU A 370 8.06 1.60 18.82
CA LEU A 370 7.48 1.59 17.47
C LEU A 370 6.26 2.50 17.48
N ASN A 371 5.92 3.08 16.33
CA ASN A 371 4.81 4.00 16.19
C ASN A 371 3.49 3.41 16.67
N ASP A 372 3.19 2.17 16.27
CA ASP A 372 2.01 1.46 16.76
C ASP A 372 2.36 0.65 18.02
N LEU A 373 1.61 0.87 19.10
CA LEU A 373 1.78 0.10 20.33
C LEU A 373 1.47 -1.38 20.12
N ALA A 374 0.44 -1.69 19.34
CA ALA A 374 0.03 -3.05 19.04
C ALA A 374 -0.58 -3.14 17.64
N VAL A 375 -0.19 -4.17 16.89
CA VAL A 375 -0.79 -4.56 15.60
C VAL A 375 -0.87 -6.07 15.51
N GLU A 376 -1.94 -6.59 14.92
CA GLU A 376 -2.27 -8.01 14.92
C GLU A 376 -1.22 -8.86 14.18
N HIS A 377 -0.70 -8.40 13.04
CA HIS A 377 0.29 -9.15 12.25
C HIS A 377 1.65 -9.38 12.93
N ARG A 378 1.97 -8.66 14.02
CA ARG A 378 3.19 -8.95 14.81
C ARG A 378 3.09 -10.29 15.52
N THR A 379 1.87 -10.79 15.72
CA THR A 379 1.60 -12.03 16.44
C THR A 379 1.74 -13.29 15.59
N TYR A 380 1.87 -13.16 14.26
CA TYR A 380 1.80 -14.30 13.34
C TYR A 380 2.82 -15.41 13.66
N LEU A 381 4.10 -15.09 13.78
CA LEU A 381 5.13 -16.05 14.20
C LEU A 381 5.12 -16.30 15.72
N PRO A 382 5.10 -15.26 16.59
CA PRO A 382 5.16 -15.45 18.03
C PRO A 382 4.00 -16.25 18.61
N MET A 383 2.78 -15.79 18.37
CA MET A 383 1.62 -16.35 19.06
C MET A 383 1.16 -17.66 18.44
N THR A 384 1.04 -17.71 17.12
CA THR A 384 0.35 -18.84 16.49
C THR A 384 1.12 -20.14 16.62
N LEU A 385 2.41 -20.17 16.44
CA LEU A 385 3.18 -21.41 16.66
C LEU A 385 3.40 -21.65 18.16
N GLY A 386 3.87 -20.68 18.92
CA GLY A 386 4.20 -20.86 20.32
C GLY A 386 2.98 -21.25 21.16
N LEU A 387 1.91 -20.45 21.08
CA LEU A 387 0.70 -20.71 21.86
C LEU A 387 -0.14 -21.86 21.31
N CYS A 388 -0.16 -22.09 20.00
CA CYS A 388 -0.80 -23.29 19.45
C CYS A 388 -0.13 -24.60 19.91
N MET A 389 1.20 -24.60 20.12
CA MET A 389 1.87 -25.75 20.74
C MET A 389 1.41 -25.98 22.17
N ILE A 390 1.26 -24.92 22.98
CA ILE A 390 0.78 -25.00 24.36
C ILE A 390 -0.65 -25.57 24.37
N VAL A 391 -1.55 -24.97 23.61
CA VAL A 391 -2.95 -25.39 23.53
C VAL A 391 -3.07 -26.81 22.92
N GLY A 392 -2.35 -27.09 21.85
CA GLY A 392 -2.35 -28.41 21.21
C GLY A 392 -1.85 -29.53 22.17
N TRP A 393 -0.90 -29.22 23.05
CA TRP A 393 -0.47 -30.17 24.08
C TRP A 393 -1.49 -30.29 25.25
N GLY A 394 -1.95 -29.15 25.77
CA GLY A 394 -2.91 -29.13 26.88
C GLY A 394 -4.25 -29.79 26.55
N ALA A 395 -4.70 -29.65 25.30
CA ALA A 395 -5.94 -30.26 24.79
C ALA A 395 -5.93 -31.80 24.71
N ARG A 396 -4.87 -32.49 25.17
CA ARG A 396 -4.77 -33.97 25.03
C ARG A 396 -5.93 -34.72 25.72
N THR A 397 -6.41 -34.23 26.82
CA THR A 397 -7.52 -34.81 27.61
C THR A 397 -8.90 -34.34 27.12
N TRP A 398 -9.01 -33.12 26.59
CA TRP A 398 -10.25 -32.48 26.14
C TRP A 398 -10.39 -32.36 24.62
N ARG A 399 -9.56 -33.10 23.86
CA ARG A 399 -9.35 -32.95 22.43
C ARG A 399 -10.60 -32.92 21.58
N CYS A 400 -11.54 -33.83 21.84
CA CYS A 400 -12.73 -33.94 20.99
C CYS A 400 -13.65 -32.73 21.16
N LEU A 401 -13.91 -32.30 22.41
CA LEU A 401 -14.82 -31.20 22.69
C LEU A 401 -14.26 -29.85 22.26
N MET A 402 -12.99 -29.56 22.59
CA MET A 402 -12.33 -28.32 22.16
C MET A 402 -12.22 -28.22 20.63
N LEU A 403 -11.81 -29.29 19.95
CA LEU A 403 -11.68 -29.26 18.49
C LEU A 403 -13.05 -29.15 17.81
N LEU A 404 -14.10 -29.78 18.34
CA LEU A 404 -15.44 -29.71 17.78
C LEU A 404 -16.07 -28.31 17.92
N VAL A 405 -15.70 -27.56 18.95
CA VAL A 405 -16.29 -26.22 19.22
C VAL A 405 -15.37 -25.11 18.74
N LEU A 406 -14.09 -25.13 19.12
CA LEU A 406 -13.16 -24.02 18.83
C LEU A 406 -12.79 -23.92 17.36
N LEU A 407 -12.54 -25.06 16.67
CA LEU A 407 -12.12 -24.98 15.27
C LEU A 407 -13.21 -24.43 14.34
N PRO A 408 -14.49 -24.87 14.42
CA PRO A 408 -15.56 -24.23 13.65
C PRO A 408 -15.76 -22.75 14.02
N MET A 409 -15.69 -22.41 15.32
CA MET A 409 -15.81 -21.02 15.77
C MET A 409 -14.68 -20.15 15.20
N PHE A 410 -13.44 -20.62 15.22
CA PHE A 410 -12.31 -19.91 14.62
C PHE A 410 -12.42 -19.84 13.09
N ALA A 411 -12.84 -20.92 12.43
CA ALA A 411 -13.08 -20.93 11.00
C ALA A 411 -14.13 -19.89 10.59
N LEU A 412 -15.24 -19.83 11.30
CA LEU A 412 -16.27 -18.82 11.08
C LEU A 412 -15.73 -17.41 11.35
N GLY A 413 -15.03 -17.22 12.47
CA GLY A 413 -14.42 -15.94 12.82
C GLY A 413 -13.41 -15.46 11.77
N THR A 414 -12.58 -16.36 11.23
CA THR A 414 -11.64 -16.05 10.14
C THR A 414 -12.37 -15.69 8.86
N ALA A 415 -13.37 -16.47 8.46
CA ALA A 415 -14.14 -16.20 7.25
C ALA A 415 -14.92 -14.88 7.34
N THR A 416 -15.52 -14.56 8.51
CA THR A 416 -16.20 -13.28 8.72
C THR A 416 -15.22 -12.11 8.74
N ARG A 417 -14.08 -12.25 9.42
CA ARG A 417 -13.06 -11.21 9.48
C ARG A 417 -12.46 -10.89 8.10
N ASN A 418 -12.31 -11.89 7.22
CA ASN A 418 -11.87 -11.65 5.84
C ASN A 418 -12.84 -10.76 5.04
N ASN A 419 -14.14 -10.75 5.39
CA ASN A 419 -15.10 -9.84 4.73
C ASN A 419 -14.82 -8.37 5.06
N ASP A 420 -14.27 -8.08 6.24
CA ASP A 420 -13.87 -6.72 6.59
C ASP A 420 -12.74 -6.21 5.67
N TRP A 421 -11.86 -7.12 5.19
CA TRP A 421 -10.73 -6.83 4.31
C TRP A 421 -11.09 -6.75 2.81
N ILE A 422 -12.35 -6.88 2.41
CA ILE A 422 -12.77 -6.84 1.00
C ILE A 422 -12.57 -5.45 0.39
N SER A 423 -12.80 -4.37 1.15
CA SER A 423 -12.64 -3.00 0.70
C SER A 423 -12.13 -2.09 1.83
N GLU A 424 -11.53 -0.95 1.48
CA GLU A 424 -11.13 0.05 2.47
C GLU A 424 -12.33 0.54 3.30
N ILE A 425 -13.47 0.76 2.65
CA ILE A 425 -14.68 1.21 3.35
C ILE A 425 -15.14 0.17 4.37
N SER A 426 -15.19 -1.12 4.02
CA SER A 426 -15.61 -2.18 4.98
C SER A 426 -14.66 -2.27 6.16
N LEU A 427 -13.35 -2.22 5.90
CA LEU A 427 -12.31 -2.33 6.91
C LEU A 427 -12.35 -1.16 7.92
N TRP A 428 -12.38 0.06 7.38
CA TRP A 428 -12.40 1.25 8.24
C TRP A 428 -13.74 1.49 8.92
N LYS A 429 -14.86 1.08 8.30
CA LYS A 429 -16.17 1.10 8.93
C LYS A 429 -16.23 0.17 10.15
N ASP A 430 -15.69 -1.04 10.02
CA ASP A 430 -15.52 -1.97 11.15
C ASP A 430 -14.65 -1.34 12.25
N SER A 431 -13.53 -0.74 11.87
CA SER A 431 -12.63 -0.09 12.84
C SER A 431 -13.28 1.09 13.57
N VAL A 432 -14.04 1.94 12.88
CA VAL A 432 -14.79 3.05 13.49
C VAL A 432 -15.88 2.55 14.44
N GLN A 433 -16.55 1.45 14.10
CA GLN A 433 -17.57 0.85 14.99
C GLN A 433 -16.96 0.35 16.31
N LYS A 434 -15.76 -0.23 16.24
CA LYS A 434 -15.03 -0.76 17.41
C LYS A 434 -14.30 0.33 18.20
N ASN A 435 -13.83 1.38 17.52
CA ASN A 435 -13.17 2.52 18.13
C ASN A 435 -13.68 3.87 17.56
N PRO A 436 -14.86 4.36 18.02
CA PRO A 436 -15.47 5.58 17.50
C PRO A 436 -14.67 6.88 17.74
N LYS A 437 -13.63 6.82 18.58
CA LYS A 437 -12.77 7.97 18.87
C LYS A 437 -11.43 7.91 18.14
N SER A 438 -11.21 6.91 17.29
CA SER A 438 -9.98 6.82 16.52
C SER A 438 -9.92 7.89 15.43
N THR A 439 -8.93 8.77 15.53
CA THR A 439 -8.59 9.75 14.49
C THR A 439 -8.22 9.06 13.19
N ARG A 440 -7.34 8.04 13.24
CA ARG A 440 -6.87 7.26 12.09
C ARG A 440 -8.04 6.58 11.36
N SER A 441 -8.90 5.89 12.09
CA SER A 441 -10.01 5.14 11.49
C SER A 441 -11.00 6.07 10.79
N HIS A 442 -11.32 7.21 11.40
CA HIS A 442 -12.18 8.20 10.79
C HIS A 442 -11.51 8.88 9.58
N ASN A 443 -10.23 9.21 9.66
CA ASN A 443 -9.48 9.79 8.54
C ASN A 443 -9.50 8.86 7.32
N ASN A 444 -9.15 7.59 7.52
CA ASN A 444 -9.05 6.64 6.42
C ASN A 444 -10.43 6.26 5.84
N LEU A 445 -11.46 6.18 6.69
CA LEU A 445 -12.83 5.99 6.21
C LEU A 445 -13.31 7.19 5.40
N GLY A 446 -13.02 8.40 5.86
CA GLY A 446 -13.34 9.63 5.14
C GLY A 446 -12.63 9.73 3.79
N LYS A 447 -11.33 9.38 3.76
CA LYS A 447 -10.55 9.28 2.52
C LYS A 447 -11.15 8.25 1.55
N ALA A 448 -11.51 7.06 2.02
CA ALA A 448 -12.11 6.02 1.20
C ALA A 448 -13.48 6.45 0.60
N TYR A 449 -14.30 7.20 1.36
CA TYR A 449 -15.52 7.80 0.81
C TYR A 449 -15.25 8.89 -0.20
N PHE A 450 -14.21 9.71 0.02
CA PHE A 450 -13.78 10.74 -0.92
C PHE A 450 -13.35 10.15 -2.27
N GLU A 451 -12.53 9.11 -2.25
CA GLU A 451 -12.09 8.39 -3.45
C GLU A 451 -13.27 7.73 -4.19
N LYS A 452 -14.33 7.35 -3.47
CA LYS A 452 -15.58 6.84 -4.05
C LYS A 452 -16.49 7.95 -4.62
N GLY A 453 -16.20 9.22 -4.32
CA GLY A 453 -17.01 10.37 -4.71
C GLY A 453 -18.16 10.72 -3.77
N ASP A 454 -18.27 10.06 -2.61
CA ASP A 454 -19.28 10.39 -1.59
C ASP A 454 -18.76 11.51 -0.67
N LEU A 455 -18.88 12.73 -1.16
CA LEU A 455 -18.36 13.91 -0.46
C LEU A 455 -19.06 14.16 0.90
N ALA A 456 -20.31 13.75 1.07
CA ALA A 456 -21.07 13.97 2.30
C ALA A 456 -20.53 13.06 3.43
N LEU A 457 -20.38 11.76 3.17
CA LEU A 457 -19.82 10.82 4.14
C LEU A 457 -18.33 11.09 4.37
N ALA A 458 -17.58 11.49 3.33
CA ALA A 458 -16.19 11.89 3.46
C ALA A 458 -16.05 13.06 4.46
N THR A 459 -16.82 14.14 4.27
CA THR A 459 -16.83 15.30 5.18
C THR A 459 -17.16 14.88 6.60
N HIS A 460 -18.25 14.13 6.79
CA HIS A 460 -18.68 13.70 8.12
C HIS A 460 -17.57 12.95 8.89
N HIS A 461 -16.89 12.00 8.23
CA HIS A 461 -15.86 11.22 8.89
C HIS A 461 -14.57 12.05 9.09
N LEU A 462 -14.17 12.89 8.15
CA LEU A 462 -12.99 13.74 8.30
C LEU A 462 -13.17 14.82 9.37
N GLU A 463 -14.35 15.44 9.48
CA GLU A 463 -14.67 16.37 10.58
C GLU A 463 -14.58 15.65 11.95
N LYS A 464 -15.09 14.43 12.05
CA LYS A 464 -14.91 13.61 13.27
C LYS A 464 -13.45 13.28 13.55
N SER A 465 -12.67 12.97 12.51
CA SER A 465 -11.25 12.72 12.65
C SER A 465 -10.54 13.92 13.25
N VAL A 466 -10.78 15.12 12.69
CA VAL A 466 -10.19 16.38 13.18
C VAL A 466 -10.65 16.68 14.62
N ALA A 467 -11.92 16.47 14.94
CA ALA A 467 -12.45 16.66 16.30
C ALA A 467 -11.80 15.72 17.33
N ASN A 468 -11.42 14.51 16.91
CA ASN A 468 -10.81 13.52 17.79
C ASN A 468 -9.30 13.76 18.02
N ILE A 469 -8.63 14.67 17.30
CA ILE A 469 -7.19 14.91 17.43
C ILE A 469 -6.80 15.26 18.88
N SER A 470 -7.54 16.11 19.55
CA SER A 470 -7.24 16.49 20.96
C SER A 470 -7.31 15.27 21.89
N HIS A 471 -8.34 14.42 21.71
CA HIS A 471 -8.46 13.18 22.47
C HIS A 471 -7.31 12.21 22.16
N PHE A 472 -6.90 12.10 20.91
CA PHE A 472 -5.77 11.27 20.50
C PHE A 472 -4.46 11.73 21.17
N ILE A 473 -4.15 13.02 21.15
CA ILE A 473 -2.94 13.57 21.75
C ILE A 473 -2.94 13.36 23.27
N ASP A 474 -4.06 13.59 23.94
CA ASP A 474 -4.21 13.38 25.37
C ASP A 474 -4.01 11.91 25.75
N THR A 475 -4.71 10.99 25.05
CA THR A 475 -4.67 9.56 25.37
C THR A 475 -3.36 8.89 25.00
N GLN A 476 -2.71 9.29 23.90
CA GLN A 476 -1.47 8.65 23.44
C GLN A 476 -0.22 9.26 24.05
N TYR A 477 -0.23 10.53 24.42
CA TYR A 477 0.97 11.26 24.84
C TYR A 477 0.84 11.96 26.19
N ASN A 478 -0.34 11.96 26.81
CA ASN A 478 -0.63 12.71 28.01
C ASN A 478 -0.32 14.21 27.83
N ILE A 479 -0.70 14.77 26.69
CA ILE A 479 -0.47 16.17 26.30
C ILE A 479 -1.84 16.78 25.97
N LYS A 480 -2.13 17.95 26.55
CA LYS A 480 -3.47 18.55 26.49
C LYS A 480 -3.80 19.27 25.18
N SER A 481 -2.79 19.59 24.34
CA SER A 481 -3.00 20.27 23.07
C SER A 481 -1.93 19.97 22.03
N ALA A 482 -2.28 20.12 20.75
CA ALA A 482 -1.31 20.00 19.65
C ALA A 482 -0.17 21.03 19.76
N GLU A 483 -0.46 22.23 20.29
CA GLU A 483 0.55 23.27 20.50
C GLU A 483 1.57 22.90 21.59
N GLU A 484 1.10 22.36 22.70
CA GLU A 484 1.98 21.83 23.76
C GLU A 484 2.84 20.67 23.25
N PHE A 485 2.24 19.81 22.41
CA PHE A 485 2.96 18.74 21.74
C PHE A 485 4.11 19.27 20.88
N LEU A 486 3.85 20.26 20.04
CA LEU A 486 4.87 20.87 19.17
C LEU A 486 5.97 21.55 19.99
N LYS A 487 5.64 22.27 21.05
CA LYS A 487 6.61 22.90 21.99
C LYS A 487 7.48 21.84 22.69
N ARG A 488 6.88 20.73 23.12
CA ARG A 488 7.61 19.64 23.78
C ARG A 488 8.56 18.96 22.81
N ARG A 489 8.12 18.74 21.57
CA ARG A 489 8.95 18.20 20.49
C ARG A 489 10.13 19.14 20.17
N GLU A 490 9.88 20.42 20.00
CA GLU A 490 10.91 21.44 19.75
C GLU A 490 11.99 21.44 20.85
N LYS A 491 11.58 21.29 22.10
CA LYS A 491 12.50 21.20 23.26
C LYS A 491 13.36 19.93 23.23
N ILE A 492 12.81 18.80 22.74
CA ILE A 492 13.49 17.50 22.69
C ILE A 492 14.45 17.43 21.49
N THR A 493 14.03 17.89 20.32
CA THR A 493 14.81 17.77 19.08
C THR A 493 15.84 18.89 18.89
N GLY A 494 15.77 19.96 19.69
CA GLY A 494 16.60 21.17 19.53
C GLY A 494 16.37 21.93 18.23
N GLN A 495 15.39 21.52 17.41
CA GLN A 495 15.09 22.11 16.13
C GLN A 495 14.01 23.19 16.26
N LYS A 496 14.44 24.45 16.29
CA LYS A 496 13.56 25.63 16.28
C LYS A 496 12.82 25.85 14.98
N SER A 497 13.19 25.22 13.89
CA SER A 497 12.57 25.45 12.60
C SER A 497 12.26 24.15 11.87
N VAL A 498 11.09 24.13 11.40
CA VAL A 498 10.32 23.12 10.71
C VAL A 498 10.84 22.75 9.29
N ASN A 499 12.00 23.31 8.89
CA ASN A 499 12.48 23.26 7.50
C ASN A 499 13.37 22.06 7.15
N LYS A 500 13.67 21.16 8.08
CA LYS A 500 14.44 19.93 7.81
C LYS A 500 13.76 18.74 8.46
N PHE A 501 12.65 18.30 7.87
CA PHE A 501 12.12 16.96 8.16
C PHE A 501 12.84 15.94 7.28
N SER A 502 13.39 14.89 7.90
CA SER A 502 13.69 13.69 7.13
C SER A 502 12.37 13.06 6.66
N PRO A 503 12.33 12.44 5.48
CA PRO A 503 11.13 11.74 5.00
C PRO A 503 10.56 10.74 6.01
N SER A 504 11.38 10.16 6.85
CA SER A 504 11.04 9.18 7.87
C SER A 504 10.35 9.75 9.12
N GLU A 505 10.61 10.99 9.51
CA GLU A 505 9.90 11.65 10.62
C GLU A 505 8.43 11.95 10.31
N SER A 506 8.04 11.87 9.06
CA SER A 506 6.69 12.18 8.59
C SER A 506 5.70 11.01 8.67
N ILE A 507 6.17 9.78 8.90
CA ILE A 507 5.34 8.56 8.79
C ILE A 507 4.61 8.22 10.10
N GLY A 508 4.99 8.82 11.23
CA GLY A 508 4.41 8.51 12.52
C GLY A 508 3.31 9.45 12.98
N LEU A 509 3.41 9.87 14.23
CA LEU A 509 2.44 10.72 14.93
C LEU A 509 2.05 11.99 14.18
N LEU A 510 3.01 12.63 13.49
CA LEU A 510 2.74 13.86 12.77
C LEU A 510 1.75 13.63 11.61
N ALA A 511 1.78 12.44 10.99
CA ALA A 511 0.81 12.09 9.96
C ALA A 511 -0.61 12.04 10.54
N GLU A 512 -0.81 11.51 11.74
CA GLU A 512 -2.13 11.45 12.37
C GLU A 512 -2.71 12.81 12.78
N LEU A 513 -1.87 13.83 12.87
CA LEU A 513 -2.29 15.21 13.13
C LEU A 513 -2.49 16.00 11.84
N VAL A 514 -1.68 15.75 10.83
CA VAL A 514 -1.61 16.53 9.58
C VAL A 514 -2.61 16.04 8.54
N GLU A 515 -2.66 14.71 8.33
CA GLU A 515 -3.46 14.10 7.27
C GLU A 515 -4.98 14.37 7.40
N PRO A 516 -5.60 14.35 8.60
CA PRO A 516 -7.01 14.67 8.73
C PRO A 516 -7.36 16.08 8.24
N HIS A 517 -6.53 17.09 8.58
CA HIS A 517 -6.73 18.46 8.12
C HIS A 517 -6.53 18.58 6.60
N TYR A 518 -5.49 17.93 6.05
CA TYR A 518 -5.23 17.91 4.61
C TYR A 518 -6.38 17.29 3.83
N ASN A 519 -6.82 16.10 4.25
CA ASN A 519 -7.90 15.38 3.57
C ASN A 519 -9.23 16.13 3.66
N LEU A 520 -9.55 16.73 4.81
CA LEU A 520 -10.74 17.55 4.99
C LEU A 520 -10.70 18.80 4.09
N ALA A 521 -9.54 19.48 4.01
CA ALA A 521 -9.35 20.61 3.12
C ALA A 521 -9.57 20.23 1.65
N SER A 522 -9.10 19.05 1.23
CA SER A 522 -9.27 18.54 -0.12
C SER A 522 -10.76 18.30 -0.46
N VAL A 523 -11.51 17.71 0.48
CA VAL A 523 -12.96 17.51 0.31
C VAL A 523 -13.69 18.84 0.23
N TYR A 524 -13.37 19.82 1.10
CA TYR A 524 -13.97 21.16 1.04
C TYR A 524 -13.65 21.89 -0.27
N LEU A 525 -12.43 21.73 -0.80
CA LEU A 525 -12.06 22.28 -2.10
C LEU A 525 -12.94 21.71 -3.22
N ASP A 526 -13.19 20.41 -3.23
CA ASP A 526 -14.03 19.75 -4.23
C ASP A 526 -15.51 20.14 -4.09
N GLN A 527 -15.97 20.38 -2.87
CA GLN A 527 -17.31 20.93 -2.60
C GLN A 527 -17.45 22.42 -2.95
N GLY A 528 -16.35 23.09 -3.31
CA GLY A 528 -16.37 24.56 -3.55
C GLY A 528 -16.40 25.41 -2.29
N ARG A 529 -16.24 24.81 -1.11
CA ARG A 529 -16.17 25.50 0.20
C ARG A 529 -14.76 26.07 0.41
N LEU A 530 -14.44 27.12 -0.36
CA LEU A 530 -13.07 27.61 -0.49
C LEU A 530 -12.48 28.17 0.81
N ASP A 531 -13.30 28.85 1.65
CA ASP A 531 -12.82 29.41 2.93
C ASP A 531 -12.52 28.34 3.96
N ASP A 532 -13.35 27.29 4.02
CA ASP A 532 -13.13 26.15 4.88
C ASP A 532 -11.88 25.37 4.44
N ALA A 533 -11.70 25.17 3.13
CA ALA A 533 -10.53 24.52 2.56
C ALA A 533 -9.24 25.30 2.88
N GLU A 534 -9.25 26.61 2.71
CA GLU A 534 -8.10 27.47 3.07
C GLU A 534 -7.72 27.31 4.53
N LYS A 535 -8.70 27.40 5.44
CA LYS A 535 -8.50 27.27 6.88
C LYS A 535 -7.84 25.93 7.23
N GLU A 536 -8.30 24.83 6.67
CA GLU A 536 -7.78 23.50 6.98
C GLU A 536 -6.39 23.27 6.34
N TYR A 537 -6.13 23.76 5.12
CA TYR A 537 -4.78 23.74 4.55
C TYR A 537 -3.79 24.58 5.35
N LEU A 538 -4.19 25.75 5.86
CA LEU A 538 -3.34 26.58 6.72
C LEU A 538 -3.02 25.88 8.05
N LYS A 539 -3.98 25.17 8.66
CA LYS A 539 -3.73 24.35 9.85
C LYS A 539 -2.72 23.23 9.55
N THR A 540 -2.88 22.54 8.41
CA THR A 540 -1.91 21.54 7.96
C THR A 540 -0.51 22.14 7.85
N LEU A 541 -0.38 23.32 7.25
CA LEU A 541 0.88 24.02 7.08
C LEU A 541 1.45 24.59 8.39
N ALA A 542 0.61 24.92 9.36
CA ALA A 542 1.04 25.30 10.70
C ALA A 542 1.66 24.10 11.45
N LEU A 543 1.08 22.91 11.30
CA LEU A 543 1.61 21.66 11.86
C LEU A 543 2.85 21.18 11.11
N ARG A 544 2.85 21.29 9.78
CA ARG A 544 3.92 20.84 8.89
C ARG A 544 4.14 21.84 7.75
N PRO A 545 4.96 22.88 7.94
CA PRO A 545 5.20 23.93 6.94
C PRO A 545 5.76 23.41 5.61
N GLY A 546 6.45 22.29 5.61
CA GLY A 546 6.96 21.61 4.41
C GLY A 546 5.95 20.67 3.73
N HIS A 547 4.65 20.67 4.11
CA HIS A 547 3.67 19.78 3.51
C HIS A 547 3.35 20.19 2.06
N PHE A 548 3.99 19.50 1.11
CA PHE A 548 3.99 19.81 -0.32
C PHE A 548 2.57 19.83 -0.90
N SER A 549 1.80 18.77 -0.68
CA SER A 549 0.44 18.62 -1.22
C SER A 549 -0.51 19.71 -0.71
N SER A 550 -0.37 20.14 0.56
CA SER A 550 -1.20 21.23 1.09
C SER A 550 -0.87 22.57 0.46
N ARG A 551 0.37 22.83 0.06
CA ARG A 551 0.72 24.06 -0.67
C ARG A 551 0.13 24.09 -2.07
N ILE A 552 0.08 22.93 -2.75
CA ILE A 552 -0.60 22.77 -4.04
C ILE A 552 -2.11 22.98 -3.85
N GLY A 553 -2.72 22.34 -2.87
CA GLY A 553 -4.13 22.49 -2.56
C GLY A 553 -4.51 23.96 -2.24
N LEU A 554 -3.70 24.63 -1.41
CA LEU A 554 -3.89 26.04 -1.08
C LEU A 554 -3.74 26.94 -2.31
N SER A 555 -2.80 26.64 -3.22
CA SER A 555 -2.69 27.35 -4.50
C SER A 555 -3.94 27.16 -5.35
N SER A 556 -4.53 25.96 -5.36
CA SER A 556 -5.78 25.68 -6.07
C SER A 556 -6.96 26.50 -5.47
N VAL A 557 -7.01 26.62 -4.14
CA VAL A 557 -7.98 27.48 -3.45
C VAL A 557 -7.82 28.94 -3.90
N TYR A 558 -6.60 29.48 -3.85
CA TYR A 558 -6.33 30.87 -4.25
C TYR A 558 -6.60 31.12 -5.73
N ASN A 559 -6.30 30.15 -6.60
CA ASN A 559 -6.64 30.21 -8.02
C ASN A 559 -8.15 30.30 -8.24
N ARG A 560 -8.96 29.47 -7.56
CA ARG A 560 -10.43 29.52 -7.63
C ARG A 560 -11.02 30.82 -7.05
N LYS A 561 -10.34 31.44 -6.08
CA LYS A 561 -10.69 32.76 -5.52
C LYS A 561 -10.23 33.94 -6.40
N GLY A 562 -9.46 33.68 -7.48
CA GLY A 562 -8.87 34.74 -8.32
C GLY A 562 -7.64 35.43 -7.70
N LEU A 563 -7.12 34.92 -6.60
CA LEU A 563 -5.94 35.44 -5.88
C LEU A 563 -4.66 34.91 -6.47
N TYR A 564 -4.38 35.22 -7.74
CA TYR A 564 -3.31 34.58 -8.52
C TYR A 564 -1.90 34.77 -7.93
N ASP A 565 -1.59 35.93 -7.37
CA ASP A 565 -0.27 36.18 -6.77
C ASP A 565 -0.02 35.29 -5.54
N GLN A 566 -1.03 35.06 -4.71
CA GLN A 566 -0.94 34.17 -3.57
C GLN A 566 -0.82 32.71 -4.01
N ALA A 567 -1.53 32.33 -5.07
CA ALA A 567 -1.44 31.01 -5.67
C ALA A 567 -0.02 30.72 -6.18
N ILE A 568 0.56 31.68 -6.93
CA ILE A 568 1.94 31.61 -7.44
C ILE A 568 2.94 31.53 -6.29
N ALA A 569 2.79 32.36 -5.25
CA ALA A 569 3.67 32.34 -4.08
C ALA A 569 3.65 30.98 -3.37
N SER A 570 2.47 30.38 -3.19
CA SER A 570 2.30 29.07 -2.56
C SER A 570 3.02 27.95 -3.35
N LEU A 571 2.86 27.94 -4.69
CA LEU A 571 3.55 26.95 -5.55
C LEU A 571 5.06 27.14 -5.58
N LYS A 572 5.55 28.37 -5.66
CA LYS A 572 7.00 28.65 -5.59
C LYS A 572 7.61 28.15 -4.29
N LEU A 573 6.92 28.34 -3.16
CA LEU A 573 7.36 27.81 -1.88
C LEU A 573 7.37 26.27 -1.88
N ALA A 574 6.35 25.63 -2.46
CA ALA A 574 6.31 24.18 -2.59
C ALA A 574 7.52 23.66 -3.39
N ILE A 575 7.77 24.25 -4.55
CA ILE A 575 8.87 23.90 -5.46
C ILE A 575 10.24 24.08 -4.79
N ASN A 576 10.43 25.14 -4.00
CA ASN A 576 11.69 25.41 -3.31
C ASN A 576 11.97 24.48 -2.14
N LEU A 577 10.93 23.92 -1.51
CA LEU A 577 11.07 23.06 -0.33
C LEU A 577 11.33 21.58 -0.65
N SER A 578 10.95 21.10 -1.82
CA SER A 578 11.09 19.68 -2.16
C SER A 578 11.30 19.49 -3.66
N ASN A 579 12.49 19.00 -4.04
CA ASN A 579 12.82 18.65 -5.44
C ASN A 579 12.56 17.17 -5.76
N SER A 580 12.23 16.35 -4.75
CA SER A 580 12.09 14.88 -4.87
C SER A 580 10.65 14.38 -4.67
N ASP A 581 9.68 15.28 -4.51
CA ASP A 581 8.29 14.88 -4.34
C ASP A 581 7.70 14.44 -5.69
N PRO A 582 6.96 13.31 -5.75
CA PRO A 582 6.29 12.85 -6.98
C PRO A 582 5.37 13.90 -7.62
N GLY A 583 4.80 14.80 -6.81
CA GLY A 583 3.96 15.90 -7.30
C GLY A 583 4.72 17.10 -7.89
N PHE A 584 6.06 17.07 -7.94
CA PHE A 584 6.86 18.22 -8.34
C PHE A 584 6.60 18.68 -9.79
N ALA A 585 6.43 17.75 -10.72
CA ALA A 585 6.06 18.04 -12.09
C ALA A 585 4.67 18.68 -12.19
N LEU A 586 3.71 18.22 -11.39
CA LEU A 586 2.36 18.78 -11.30
C LEU A 586 2.36 20.19 -10.71
N ALA A 587 3.19 20.45 -9.69
CA ALA A 587 3.32 21.80 -9.14
C ALA A 587 3.82 22.81 -10.17
N ARG A 588 4.79 22.40 -11.02
CA ARG A 588 5.28 23.23 -12.12
C ARG A 588 4.25 23.41 -13.24
N LEU A 589 3.50 22.35 -13.55
CA LEU A 589 2.35 22.45 -14.48
C LEU A 589 1.36 23.52 -14.01
N ASN A 590 0.93 23.44 -12.75
CA ASN A 590 -0.01 24.38 -12.16
C ASN A 590 0.56 25.83 -12.08
N LEU A 591 1.87 25.96 -11.81
CA LEU A 591 2.52 27.28 -11.81
C LEU A 591 2.53 27.89 -13.22
N GLY A 592 2.81 27.09 -14.24
CA GLY A 592 2.72 27.49 -15.64
C GLY A 592 1.31 27.93 -16.03
N GLU A 593 0.28 27.20 -15.59
CA GLU A 593 -1.12 27.59 -15.82
C GLU A 593 -1.46 28.96 -15.19
N LEU A 594 -0.99 29.23 -13.98
CA LEU A 594 -1.18 30.52 -13.32
C LEU A 594 -0.45 31.65 -14.04
N TYR A 595 0.77 31.39 -14.53
CA TYR A 595 1.49 32.36 -15.37
C TYR A 595 0.74 32.61 -16.68
N GLY A 596 0.20 31.58 -17.32
CA GLY A 596 -0.63 31.73 -18.52
C GLY A 596 -1.87 32.60 -18.27
N LYS A 597 -2.60 32.35 -17.17
CA LYS A 597 -3.77 33.15 -16.76
C LYS A 597 -3.43 34.61 -16.45
N THR A 598 -2.20 34.88 -15.96
CA THR A 598 -1.74 36.25 -15.64
C THR A 598 -0.98 36.90 -16.81
N GLY A 599 -1.02 36.31 -18.02
CA GLY A 599 -0.39 36.85 -19.23
C GLY A 599 1.13 36.73 -19.29
N LYS A 600 1.76 36.07 -18.35
CA LYS A 600 3.23 35.86 -18.28
C LYS A 600 3.63 34.62 -19.11
N ILE A 601 3.43 34.69 -20.43
CA ILE A 601 3.51 33.51 -21.32
C ILE A 601 4.92 32.86 -21.33
N GLU A 602 5.99 33.65 -21.34
CA GLU A 602 7.37 33.12 -21.32
C GLU A 602 7.66 32.31 -20.05
N ASN A 603 7.18 32.82 -18.91
CA ASN A 603 7.30 32.11 -17.62
C ASN A 603 6.49 30.80 -17.65
N ALA A 604 5.28 30.84 -18.21
CA ALA A 604 4.43 29.66 -18.35
C ALA A 604 5.12 28.57 -19.17
N VAL A 605 5.66 28.92 -20.34
CA VAL A 605 6.41 28.01 -21.21
C VAL A 605 7.59 27.38 -20.47
N THR A 606 8.39 28.18 -19.75
CA THR A 606 9.54 27.67 -18.97
C THR A 606 9.12 26.64 -17.91
N GLU A 607 8.02 26.90 -17.22
CA GLU A 607 7.54 25.96 -16.18
C GLU A 607 6.99 24.67 -16.80
N TRP A 608 6.24 24.73 -17.92
CA TRP A 608 5.74 23.54 -18.59
C TRP A 608 6.85 22.71 -19.22
N GLU A 609 7.87 23.33 -19.85
CA GLU A 609 9.04 22.63 -20.34
C GLU A 609 9.82 21.93 -19.21
N THR A 610 9.92 22.59 -18.05
CA THR A 610 10.57 22.00 -16.88
C THR A 610 9.74 20.85 -16.31
N ALA A 611 8.42 20.97 -16.29
CA ALA A 611 7.51 19.89 -15.88
C ALA A 611 7.70 18.64 -16.77
N LEU A 612 7.81 18.84 -18.09
CA LEU A 612 8.03 17.76 -19.06
C LEU A 612 9.44 17.12 -19.01
N LYS A 613 10.45 17.85 -18.53
CA LYS A 613 11.77 17.25 -18.23
C LYS A 613 11.71 16.29 -17.05
N ILE A 614 10.81 16.53 -16.11
CA ILE A 614 10.60 15.70 -14.92
C ILE A 614 9.68 14.52 -15.26
N ASP A 615 8.55 14.80 -15.89
CA ASP A 615 7.57 13.80 -16.31
C ASP A 615 7.15 14.02 -17.78
N PRO A 616 7.76 13.29 -18.72
CA PRO A 616 7.42 13.36 -20.13
C PRO A 616 6.02 12.85 -20.50
N SER A 617 5.28 12.27 -19.55
CA SER A 617 3.91 11.75 -19.77
C SER A 617 2.81 12.77 -19.51
N LEU A 618 3.13 13.98 -19.07
CA LEU A 618 2.18 15.05 -18.74
C LEU A 618 1.50 15.63 -20.00
N LEU A 619 0.43 14.98 -20.43
CA LEU A 619 -0.36 15.43 -21.57
C LEU A 619 -0.85 16.90 -21.45
N PRO A 620 -1.35 17.40 -20.29
CA PRO A 620 -1.75 18.80 -20.17
C PRO A 620 -0.62 19.82 -20.43
N ALA A 621 0.62 19.48 -20.08
CA ALA A 621 1.75 20.37 -20.32
C ALA A 621 2.04 20.54 -21.82
N TYR A 622 1.99 19.46 -22.61
CA TYR A 622 2.11 19.56 -24.07
C TYR A 622 0.98 20.36 -24.70
N PHE A 623 -0.25 20.16 -24.23
CA PHE A 623 -1.41 20.92 -24.72
C PHE A 623 -1.28 22.41 -24.41
N ASN A 624 -0.89 22.75 -23.19
CA ASN A 624 -0.69 24.15 -22.77
C ASN A 624 0.45 24.81 -23.55
N LEU A 625 1.57 24.12 -23.74
CA LEU A 625 2.67 24.59 -24.60
C LEU A 625 2.20 24.84 -26.04
N GLY A 626 1.49 23.88 -26.63
CA GLY A 626 0.94 24.03 -27.98
C GLY A 626 0.04 25.26 -28.11
N THR A 627 -0.79 25.51 -27.12
CA THR A 627 -1.68 26.67 -27.05
C THR A 627 -0.88 27.97 -26.91
N ALA A 628 0.12 27.99 -26.01
CA ALA A 628 0.99 29.16 -25.82
C ALA A 628 1.79 29.50 -27.10
N TYR A 629 2.36 28.52 -27.75
CA TYR A 629 3.08 28.69 -29.00
C TYR A 629 2.15 29.13 -30.14
N MET A 630 0.90 28.63 -30.19
CA MET A 630 -0.09 29.09 -31.17
C MET A 630 -0.47 30.57 -30.99
N VAL A 631 -0.59 31.04 -29.74
CA VAL A 631 -0.92 32.44 -29.42
C VAL A 631 0.28 33.38 -29.67
N THR A 632 1.50 32.88 -29.53
CA THR A 632 2.74 33.64 -29.78
C THR A 632 3.27 33.46 -31.20
N ASP A 633 2.45 32.93 -32.11
CA ASP A 633 2.71 32.71 -33.54
C ASP A 633 3.96 31.83 -33.83
N LYS A 634 4.37 31.02 -32.85
CA LYS A 634 5.45 30.00 -32.98
C LYS A 634 4.86 28.68 -33.49
N PHE A 635 4.35 28.71 -34.73
CA PHE A 635 3.49 27.66 -35.27
C PHE A 635 4.16 26.28 -35.36
N GLU A 636 5.46 26.20 -35.71
CA GLU A 636 6.20 24.93 -35.79
C GLU A 636 6.28 24.25 -34.43
N LEU A 637 6.56 25.03 -33.37
CA LEU A 637 6.61 24.53 -31.99
C LEU A 637 5.22 24.09 -31.52
N ALA A 638 4.17 24.85 -31.90
CA ALA A 638 2.79 24.49 -31.57
C ALA A 638 2.40 23.13 -32.21
N VAL A 639 2.73 22.93 -33.50
CA VAL A 639 2.51 21.66 -34.21
C VAL A 639 3.24 20.51 -33.50
N SER A 640 4.51 20.71 -33.12
CA SER A 640 5.29 19.69 -32.40
C SER A 640 4.63 19.34 -31.07
N ALA A 641 4.25 20.33 -30.28
CA ALA A 641 3.64 20.11 -28.97
C ALA A 641 2.28 19.36 -29.07
N PHE A 642 1.39 19.78 -29.98
CA PHE A 642 0.11 19.07 -30.19
C PHE A 642 0.30 17.66 -30.72
N LYS A 643 1.30 17.41 -31.61
CA LYS A 643 1.63 16.06 -32.05
C LYS A 643 2.13 15.17 -30.91
N HIS A 644 2.93 15.68 -29.98
CA HIS A 644 3.32 14.93 -28.78
C HIS A 644 2.12 14.64 -27.88
N CYS A 645 1.22 15.61 -27.71
CA CYS A 645 -0.04 15.41 -27.00
C CYS A 645 -0.86 14.24 -27.63
N LEU A 646 -0.99 14.23 -28.96
CA LEU A 646 -1.71 13.19 -29.71
C LEU A 646 -0.98 11.84 -29.73
N LYS A 647 0.33 11.82 -29.56
CA LYS A 647 1.09 10.58 -29.36
C LYS A 647 0.76 9.91 -28.02
N LEU A 648 0.54 10.70 -26.97
CA LEU A 648 0.11 10.21 -25.66
C LEU A 648 -1.35 9.79 -25.64
N ASN A 649 -2.23 10.57 -26.26
CA ASN A 649 -3.64 10.26 -26.44
C ASN A 649 -4.13 10.69 -27.83
N SER A 650 -4.19 9.74 -28.76
CA SER A 650 -4.58 9.97 -30.16
C SER A 650 -6.02 10.48 -30.33
N ARG A 651 -6.87 10.37 -29.30
CA ARG A 651 -8.26 10.82 -29.31
C ARG A 651 -8.48 12.08 -28.48
N TYR A 652 -7.43 12.83 -28.13
CA TYR A 652 -7.56 14.05 -27.34
C TYR A 652 -8.12 15.19 -28.19
N GLU A 653 -9.45 15.37 -28.10
CA GLU A 653 -10.23 16.30 -28.92
C GLU A 653 -9.66 17.74 -28.96
N PRO A 654 -9.26 18.38 -27.83
CA PRO A 654 -8.75 19.74 -27.87
C PRO A 654 -7.47 19.90 -28.71
N ALA A 655 -6.58 18.89 -28.67
CA ALA A 655 -5.34 18.96 -29.45
C ALA A 655 -5.57 18.75 -30.94
N LEU A 656 -6.49 17.85 -31.33
CA LEU A 656 -6.86 17.66 -32.74
C LEU A 656 -7.42 18.96 -33.33
N PHE A 657 -8.32 19.61 -32.62
CA PHE A 657 -8.94 20.86 -33.05
C PHE A 657 -7.94 22.01 -33.15
N ASN A 658 -7.10 22.18 -32.11
CA ASN A 658 -6.11 23.26 -32.10
C ASN A 658 -4.99 23.02 -33.12
N LEU A 659 -4.57 21.76 -33.36
CA LEU A 659 -3.60 21.43 -34.40
C LEU A 659 -4.14 21.83 -35.80
N ALA A 660 -5.41 21.55 -36.08
CA ALA A 660 -6.04 22.01 -37.32
C ALA A 660 -6.04 23.53 -37.44
N LYS A 661 -6.34 24.24 -36.34
CA LYS A 661 -6.26 25.72 -36.31
C LYS A 661 -4.84 26.26 -36.53
N VAL A 662 -3.82 25.59 -36.01
CA VAL A 662 -2.41 25.99 -36.26
C VAL A 662 -2.11 25.88 -37.75
N TYR A 663 -2.54 24.78 -38.41
CA TYR A 663 -2.35 24.66 -39.87
C TYR A 663 -3.13 25.72 -40.66
N GLN A 664 -4.34 26.14 -40.20
CA GLN A 664 -5.03 27.31 -40.79
C GLN A 664 -4.19 28.59 -40.70
N LYS A 665 -3.60 28.87 -39.53
CA LYS A 665 -2.74 30.03 -39.34
C LYS A 665 -1.45 29.99 -40.18
N GLN A 666 -0.99 28.78 -40.55
CA GLN A 666 0.11 28.56 -41.51
C GLN A 666 -0.37 28.59 -42.97
N GLU A 667 -1.64 28.82 -43.23
CA GLU A 667 -2.30 28.79 -44.56
C GLU A 667 -2.20 27.42 -45.27
N LYS A 668 -1.96 26.33 -44.46
CA LYS A 668 -1.91 24.94 -44.96
C LYS A 668 -3.33 24.35 -44.95
N TRP A 669 -4.18 24.84 -45.86
CA TRP A 669 -5.60 24.59 -45.85
C TRP A 669 -5.98 23.11 -45.97
N ASP A 670 -5.30 22.34 -46.86
CA ASP A 670 -5.57 20.91 -47.04
C ASP A 670 -5.24 20.10 -45.79
N THR A 671 -4.06 20.38 -45.20
CA THR A 671 -3.63 19.69 -43.97
C THR A 671 -4.58 20.04 -42.81
N SER A 672 -5.01 21.28 -42.71
CA SER A 672 -6.00 21.72 -41.73
C SER A 672 -7.34 20.97 -41.91
N THR A 673 -7.84 20.90 -43.15
CA THR A 673 -9.07 20.20 -43.48
C THR A 673 -8.99 18.71 -43.09
N GLN A 674 -7.86 18.08 -43.37
CA GLN A 674 -7.64 16.67 -42.98
C GLN A 674 -7.67 16.50 -41.45
N GLN A 675 -7.03 17.40 -40.70
CA GLN A 675 -7.05 17.36 -39.23
C GLN A 675 -8.47 17.59 -38.65
N PHE A 676 -9.26 18.52 -39.23
CA PHE A 676 -10.65 18.66 -38.82
C PHE A 676 -11.52 17.45 -39.16
N LYS A 677 -11.25 16.77 -40.28
CA LYS A 677 -11.90 15.50 -40.59
C LYS A 677 -11.53 14.42 -39.55
N SER A 678 -10.26 14.28 -39.18
CA SER A 678 -9.84 13.39 -38.11
C SER A 678 -10.48 13.74 -36.75
N PHE A 679 -10.64 15.03 -36.43
CA PHE A 679 -11.40 15.46 -35.27
C PHE A 679 -12.85 14.96 -35.32
N LEU A 680 -13.55 15.07 -36.49
CA LEU A 680 -14.91 14.59 -36.68
C LEU A 680 -15.05 13.07 -36.60
N GLU A 681 -14.02 12.32 -37.00
CA GLU A 681 -13.97 10.86 -36.84
C GLU A 681 -13.95 10.46 -35.34
N VAL A 682 -13.34 11.28 -34.49
CA VAL A 682 -13.27 11.02 -33.05
C VAL A 682 -14.53 11.48 -32.31
N THR A 683 -15.05 12.65 -32.68
CA THR A 683 -16.12 13.34 -31.92
C THR A 683 -17.53 13.14 -32.50
N GLY A 684 -17.60 12.64 -33.71
CA GLY A 684 -18.81 12.70 -34.50
C GLY A 684 -19.09 14.12 -35.08
N PRO A 685 -20.26 14.35 -35.68
CA PRO A 685 -20.61 15.63 -36.28
C PRO A 685 -20.57 16.80 -35.31
N ARG A 686 -19.76 17.82 -35.62
CA ARG A 686 -19.61 19.05 -34.82
C ARG A 686 -19.77 20.30 -35.71
N PRO A 687 -20.72 21.19 -35.41
CA PRO A 687 -20.94 22.41 -36.21
C PRO A 687 -19.67 23.26 -36.38
N SER A 688 -18.90 23.41 -35.31
CA SER A 688 -17.67 24.20 -35.33
C SER A 688 -16.61 23.65 -36.29
N ALA A 689 -16.45 22.32 -36.36
CA ALA A 689 -15.47 21.71 -37.25
C ALA A 689 -15.92 21.79 -38.70
N TYR A 690 -17.23 21.56 -39.01
CA TYR A 690 -17.77 21.76 -40.35
C TYR A 690 -17.60 23.21 -40.83
N ALA A 691 -17.86 24.19 -39.98
CA ALA A 691 -17.66 25.60 -40.30
C ALA A 691 -16.17 25.89 -40.64
N GLN A 692 -15.20 25.32 -39.87
CA GLN A 692 -13.79 25.51 -40.15
C GLN A 692 -13.35 24.83 -41.46
N ILE A 693 -13.90 23.65 -41.79
CA ILE A 693 -13.61 22.97 -43.04
C ILE A 693 -14.17 23.80 -44.22
N GLY A 694 -15.39 24.32 -44.09
CA GLY A 694 -15.98 25.20 -45.11
C GLY A 694 -15.17 26.50 -45.26
N PHE A 695 -14.70 27.08 -44.17
CA PHE A 695 -13.78 28.24 -44.20
C PHE A 695 -12.50 27.91 -44.99
N ASN A 696 -11.87 26.72 -44.74
CA ASN A 696 -10.68 26.31 -45.48
C ASN A 696 -10.94 26.22 -47.02
N PHE A 697 -12.05 25.62 -47.42
CA PHE A 697 -12.42 25.55 -48.83
C PHE A 697 -12.71 26.94 -49.43
N ASN A 698 -13.32 27.88 -48.68
CA ASN A 698 -13.46 29.26 -49.12
C ASN A 698 -12.09 29.92 -49.38
N ARG A 699 -11.12 29.68 -48.52
CA ARG A 699 -9.74 30.25 -48.69
C ARG A 699 -9.02 29.64 -49.91
N GLN A 700 -9.41 28.48 -50.36
CA GLN A 700 -8.92 27.77 -51.55
C GLN A 700 -9.74 28.10 -52.81
N ALA A 701 -10.76 28.95 -52.72
CA ALA A 701 -11.74 29.22 -53.79
C ALA A 701 -12.52 28.00 -54.30
N ASP A 702 -12.60 26.94 -53.47
CA ASP A 702 -13.42 25.75 -53.73
C ASP A 702 -14.82 25.97 -53.14
N TRP A 703 -15.61 26.77 -53.86
CA TRP A 703 -16.89 27.27 -53.37
C TRP A 703 -17.95 26.17 -53.21
N GLU A 704 -17.90 25.13 -54.01
CA GLU A 704 -18.88 24.02 -54.00
C GLU A 704 -18.70 23.18 -52.70
N ASN A 705 -17.46 22.77 -52.41
CA ASN A 705 -17.19 22.06 -51.19
C ASN A 705 -17.38 22.96 -49.95
N ALA A 706 -17.06 24.25 -50.05
CA ALA A 706 -17.33 25.21 -48.98
C ALA A 706 -18.82 25.27 -48.63
N GLN A 707 -19.70 25.35 -49.65
CA GLN A 707 -21.15 25.41 -49.49
C GLN A 707 -21.62 24.13 -48.74
N ASP A 708 -21.22 22.93 -49.19
CA ASP A 708 -21.65 21.66 -48.58
C ASP A 708 -21.31 21.58 -47.10
N PHE A 709 -20.07 21.92 -46.70
CA PHE A 709 -19.65 21.86 -45.31
C PHE A 709 -20.27 22.96 -44.45
N LEU A 710 -20.48 24.17 -44.96
CA LEU A 710 -21.13 25.26 -44.23
C LEU A 710 -22.63 24.98 -44.03
N GLU A 711 -23.32 24.42 -45.03
CA GLU A 711 -24.70 23.95 -44.89
C GLU A 711 -24.84 22.83 -43.84
N LYS A 712 -23.91 21.86 -43.82
CA LYS A 712 -23.83 20.86 -42.75
C LYS A 712 -23.63 21.49 -41.37
N SER A 713 -22.80 22.52 -41.26
CA SER A 713 -22.63 23.25 -39.98
C SER A 713 -23.96 23.92 -39.55
N LEU A 714 -24.64 24.60 -40.47
CA LEU A 714 -25.88 25.33 -40.16
C LEU A 714 -27.07 24.36 -39.95
N SER A 715 -27.07 23.19 -40.56
CA SER A 715 -28.10 22.17 -40.30
C SER A 715 -28.07 21.69 -38.85
N LEU A 716 -26.89 21.62 -38.24
CA LEU A 716 -26.70 21.25 -36.84
C LEU A 716 -26.84 22.41 -35.89
N GLN A 717 -26.42 23.61 -36.29
CA GLN A 717 -26.47 24.86 -35.48
C GLN A 717 -26.89 26.04 -36.40
N PRO A 718 -28.16 26.28 -36.61
CA PRO A 718 -28.66 27.35 -37.48
C PRO A 718 -28.15 28.75 -37.11
N ASN A 719 -27.89 28.98 -35.82
CA ASN A 719 -27.45 30.28 -35.28
C ASN A 719 -25.92 30.44 -35.22
N ASN A 720 -25.17 29.63 -35.97
CA ASN A 720 -23.71 29.79 -36.03
C ASN A 720 -23.35 30.99 -36.93
N PHE A 721 -23.10 32.14 -36.31
CA PHE A 721 -22.77 33.39 -36.98
C PHE A 721 -21.62 33.24 -37.98
N ASN A 722 -20.50 32.65 -37.58
CA ASN A 722 -19.33 32.49 -38.44
C ASN A 722 -19.61 31.62 -39.66
N ALA A 723 -20.41 30.57 -39.50
CA ALA A 723 -20.83 29.72 -40.63
C ALA A 723 -21.75 30.46 -41.57
N GLN A 724 -22.69 31.28 -41.06
CA GLN A 724 -23.59 32.10 -41.87
C GLN A 724 -22.82 33.14 -42.71
N ILE A 725 -21.85 33.84 -42.12
CA ILE A 725 -21.04 34.81 -42.89
C ILE A 725 -20.19 34.11 -43.93
N SER A 726 -19.54 33.00 -43.56
CA SER A 726 -18.75 32.24 -44.54
C SER A 726 -19.61 31.67 -45.68
N LEU A 727 -20.84 31.20 -45.38
CA LEU A 727 -21.73 30.70 -46.41
C LEU A 727 -22.26 31.84 -47.31
N ALA A 728 -22.54 33.00 -46.75
CA ALA A 728 -22.94 34.17 -47.55
C ALA A 728 -21.82 34.57 -48.51
N GLU A 729 -20.55 34.56 -48.10
CA GLU A 729 -19.39 34.78 -48.95
C GLU A 729 -19.30 33.71 -50.04
N THR A 730 -19.48 32.45 -49.71
CA THR A 730 -19.46 31.31 -50.66
C THR A 730 -20.56 31.49 -51.71
N LEU A 731 -21.77 31.75 -51.26
CA LEU A 731 -22.94 31.91 -52.16
C LEU A 731 -22.78 33.13 -53.10
N ALA A 732 -22.17 34.19 -52.61
CA ALA A 732 -21.85 35.37 -53.46
C ALA A 732 -20.86 35.00 -54.58
N ASN A 733 -19.79 34.28 -54.24
CA ASN A 733 -18.80 33.84 -55.22
C ASN A 733 -19.36 32.80 -56.23
N LEU A 734 -20.36 32.02 -55.82
CA LEU A 734 -21.12 31.13 -56.71
C LEU A 734 -22.20 31.88 -57.57
N GLY A 735 -22.28 33.21 -57.48
CA GLY A 735 -23.28 33.98 -58.20
C GLY A 735 -24.70 33.95 -57.59
N GLN A 736 -24.91 33.30 -56.48
CA GLN A 736 -26.21 33.12 -55.78
C GLN A 736 -26.53 34.31 -54.88
N MET A 737 -26.44 35.54 -55.42
CA MET A 737 -26.54 36.81 -54.66
C MET A 737 -27.82 36.94 -53.84
N LYS A 738 -28.94 36.41 -54.34
CA LYS A 738 -30.22 36.47 -53.62
C LYS A 738 -30.16 35.67 -52.32
N LYS A 739 -29.69 34.44 -52.38
CA LYS A 739 -29.58 33.55 -51.22
C LYS A 739 -28.58 34.15 -50.18
N ALA A 740 -27.45 34.70 -50.68
CA ALA A 740 -26.48 35.35 -49.80
C ALA A 740 -27.10 36.48 -49.01
N ARG A 741 -27.91 37.34 -49.63
CA ARG A 741 -28.61 38.41 -48.97
C ARG A 741 -29.66 37.94 -47.96
N GLU A 742 -30.46 36.93 -48.30
CA GLU A 742 -31.45 36.31 -47.40
C GLU A 742 -30.79 35.74 -46.14
N LEU A 743 -29.65 35.11 -46.30
CA LEU A 743 -28.87 34.54 -45.20
C LEU A 743 -28.31 35.66 -44.26
N LEU A 744 -27.75 36.75 -44.84
CA LEU A 744 -27.29 37.88 -44.08
C LEU A 744 -28.42 38.62 -43.37
N GLN A 745 -29.61 38.74 -43.99
CA GLN A 745 -30.80 39.29 -43.34
C GLN A 745 -31.27 38.42 -42.16
N THR A 746 -31.10 37.13 -42.26
CA THR A 746 -31.38 36.20 -41.16
C THR A 746 -30.37 36.36 -40.03
N ALA A 747 -29.11 36.53 -40.37
CA ALA A 747 -28.05 36.80 -39.40
C ALA A 747 -28.27 38.12 -38.63
N LEU A 748 -28.74 39.17 -39.28
CA LEU A 748 -29.08 40.46 -38.64
C LEU A 748 -30.20 40.41 -37.59
N LYS A 749 -31.05 39.34 -37.67
CA LYS A 749 -32.12 39.13 -36.66
C LYS A 749 -31.62 38.48 -35.37
N MET A 750 -30.36 38.08 -35.34
CA MET A 750 -29.73 37.55 -34.11
C MET A 750 -29.36 38.69 -33.16
N ASP A 751 -29.26 38.37 -31.90
CA ASP A 751 -28.72 39.32 -30.89
C ASP A 751 -27.18 39.34 -31.01
N LEU A 752 -26.70 40.25 -31.85
CA LEU A 752 -25.30 40.38 -32.24
C LEU A 752 -24.68 41.66 -31.65
N GLY A 753 -23.41 41.61 -31.35
CA GLY A 753 -22.65 42.80 -30.92
C GLY A 753 -22.43 43.79 -32.08
N PRO A 754 -22.09 45.07 -31.77
CA PRO A 754 -21.91 46.13 -32.75
C PRO A 754 -20.95 45.78 -33.89
N ALA A 755 -19.81 45.16 -33.60
CA ALA A 755 -18.80 44.73 -34.57
C ALA A 755 -19.31 43.67 -35.56
N GLN A 756 -20.15 42.77 -35.10
CA GLN A 756 -20.76 41.73 -35.94
C GLN A 756 -21.80 42.32 -36.88
N ASN A 757 -22.64 43.23 -36.37
CA ASN A 757 -23.60 43.95 -37.20
C ASN A 757 -22.93 44.81 -38.27
N GLU A 758 -21.81 45.47 -37.93
CA GLU A 758 -21.02 46.25 -38.89
C GLU A 758 -20.43 45.36 -40.00
N ALA A 759 -19.91 44.16 -39.65
CA ALA A 759 -19.37 43.18 -40.62
C ALA A 759 -20.46 42.73 -41.61
N ILE A 760 -21.68 42.40 -41.11
CA ILE A 760 -22.80 42.04 -41.99
C ILE A 760 -23.18 43.19 -42.91
N ASN A 761 -23.34 44.43 -42.39
CA ASN A 761 -23.72 45.60 -43.17
C ASN A 761 -22.70 45.90 -44.26
N LYS A 762 -21.41 45.83 -43.96
CA LYS A 762 -20.32 45.97 -44.94
C LYS A 762 -20.42 44.93 -46.06
N MET A 763 -20.73 43.67 -45.71
CA MET A 763 -20.87 42.60 -46.69
C MET A 763 -22.15 42.78 -47.54
N MET A 764 -23.25 43.25 -46.93
CA MET A 764 -24.49 43.59 -47.63
C MET A 764 -24.27 44.72 -48.66
N VAL A 765 -23.53 45.74 -48.30
CA VAL A 765 -23.17 46.84 -49.21
C VAL A 765 -22.33 46.33 -50.39
N ASN A 766 -21.36 45.43 -50.15
CA ASN A 766 -20.55 44.85 -51.21
C ASN A 766 -21.38 43.99 -52.16
N LEU A 767 -22.47 43.36 -51.66
CA LEU A 767 -23.40 42.55 -52.49
C LEU A 767 -24.44 43.42 -53.23
N THR A 768 -24.50 44.73 -52.93
CA THR A 768 -25.38 45.69 -53.61
C THR A 768 -24.63 46.62 -54.57
N GLY A 769 -23.30 46.43 -54.77
CA GLY A 769 -22.48 47.21 -55.67
C GLY A 769 -23.09 47.36 -57.08
N PRO A 770 -22.70 48.37 -57.87
CA PRO A 770 -23.53 49.02 -58.89
C PRO A 770 -23.96 48.09 -60.02
N GLN A 771 -25.20 47.58 -59.93
CA GLN A 771 -25.92 47.15 -61.10
C GLN A 771 -26.53 48.40 -61.76
N ASN A 772 -25.75 49.24 -62.43
CA ASN A 772 -26.23 50.17 -63.46
C ASN A 772 -25.04 50.79 -64.18
N ALA A 773 -24.50 50.05 -65.14
CA ALA A 773 -23.85 50.59 -66.29
C ALA A 773 -24.04 49.61 -67.42
N THR A 774 -25.21 49.63 -68.03
CA THR A 774 -25.41 49.18 -69.40
C THR A 774 -25.72 50.39 -70.24
N PRO A 775 -25.13 50.49 -71.44
CA PRO A 775 -25.28 51.64 -72.30
C PRO A 775 -26.65 51.82 -72.87
#